data_6196224cfbf6eea796c7daf281f0343b
#
_entry.id   6196224cfbf6eea796c7daf281f0343b
#
_cell.length_a   1.000
_cell.length_b   1.000
_cell.length_c   1.000
_cell.angle_alpha   90.00
_cell.angle_beta   90.00
_cell.angle_gamma   90.00
#
_symmetry.space_group_name_H-M   'P 1'
#
loop_
_entity.id
_entity.type
_entity.pdbx_description
1 polymer ?
#
loop_
_entity_poly.entity_id
_entity_poly.type
_entity_poly.pdbx_seq_one_letter_code
_entity_poly.pdbx_strand_id
1 'polypeptide(L)'
;MSRILDIKDLAVRIDMRNAAVTPVDGVSLHIDAGETLGIVGESGCGKSMTGLSIMQLLPTGGHIVQGSIEFMGRDLAPLSYNEMHKIRGNDIAMIFQDPMTSLNPTKSIGDQVAEPVRIHRGASHKEALDRAVEVLSLVGLPRPKERLGDYPHQLSGGMRQRVMIAMALACEPKLLIADEPTTALDVTIQAQILELLSELKQQLGMAVLLITHDMGVIAGRTDRVMVMYAGKAVEACSTDALFDEMRHPYSQALLASIPRLEQDNQQRLYSISGLPPDLTRPPAGCRFAPRCHRATDQCRSDEPPLDGATDSHTFACWHPIDGPLDISSSRRNRGADEESEAPVLLEVNDLVKEFPIGGGLFSRRRAGRVHAVSGVSFSVRQGETFGLVGESGCGKTTVGRLVTALETADSGSIVIGGEDITKLNRKTLRARRRNFQLMFQDPYASLDPRMRVGRILREPLAIQKIGTREEQHETIQVLLADVGLAPDAIDRYAHEFSGGQRQRIGLARALALNPTLVVADEPVSALDVSIRSQVLNLMKRLQESHDLTYIVISHDLAVVKYLADTIGVMYLGKIVETGPSTTIYEHPVHPYTARLIEAIPLPSPELERTKSGQVVKGELPSALDPPSGCRFRTRCDRASDLCKEEEPLLRTFGPHHMAACHHPLEPVAVTIASTSTGDANDSPH
;
A
#
# COMPACT_ATOMS: atom_id res chain seq x y z
N MET A 1 28.58 0.34 -19.73
CA MET A 1 28.62 1.07 -18.43
C MET A 1 29.45 0.25 -17.47
N SER A 2 30.11 0.85 -16.47
CA SER A 2 30.92 0.08 -15.51
C SER A 2 30.02 -0.56 -14.46
N ARG A 3 30.20 -1.86 -14.22
CA ARG A 3 29.47 -2.63 -13.22
C ARG A 3 29.85 -2.14 -11.82
N ILE A 4 28.86 -1.77 -11.02
CA ILE A 4 29.05 -1.33 -9.62
C ILE A 4 28.86 -2.48 -8.65
N LEU A 5 27.81 -3.30 -8.84
CA LEU A 5 27.52 -4.48 -8.03
C LEU A 5 27.42 -5.71 -8.93
N ASP A 6 28.04 -6.81 -8.54
CA ASP A 6 27.92 -8.12 -9.19
C ASP A 6 27.74 -9.21 -8.14
N ILE A 7 26.59 -9.86 -8.15
CA ILE A 7 26.25 -10.96 -7.24
C ILE A 7 26.15 -12.24 -8.07
N LYS A 8 26.86 -13.29 -7.63
CA LYS A 8 26.90 -14.58 -8.32
C LYS A 8 26.50 -15.69 -7.34
N ASP A 9 25.49 -16.47 -7.70
CA ASP A 9 25.00 -17.65 -7.01
C ASP A 9 24.81 -17.47 -5.50
N LEU A 10 24.29 -16.32 -5.10
CA LEU A 10 24.11 -15.98 -3.68
C LEU A 10 23.09 -16.91 -3.03
N ALA A 11 23.52 -17.61 -1.99
CA ALA A 11 22.62 -18.36 -1.12
C ALA A 11 22.79 -17.92 0.34
N VAL A 12 21.66 -17.64 0.99
CA VAL A 12 21.57 -17.22 2.39
C VAL A 12 20.73 -18.23 3.15
N ARG A 13 21.27 -18.68 4.27
CA ARG A 13 20.60 -19.62 5.18
C ARG A 13 20.39 -18.96 6.53
N ILE A 14 19.22 -19.19 7.12
CA ILE A 14 18.88 -18.79 8.49
C ILE A 14 18.60 -20.03 9.30
N ASP A 15 19.44 -20.29 10.30
CA ASP A 15 19.26 -21.41 11.23
C ASP A 15 18.32 -20.99 12.38
N MET A 16 17.21 -21.71 12.50
CA MET A 16 16.22 -21.57 13.56
C MET A 16 16.31 -22.76 14.53
N ARG A 17 15.66 -22.70 15.69
CA ARG A 17 15.74 -23.74 16.72
C ARG A 17 15.43 -25.16 16.22
N ASN A 18 14.47 -25.31 15.30
CA ASN A 18 13.98 -26.63 14.85
C ASN A 18 14.00 -26.79 13.32
N ALA A 19 14.46 -25.80 12.56
CA ALA A 19 14.46 -25.81 11.10
C ALA A 19 15.53 -24.85 10.58
N ALA A 20 15.83 -24.95 9.29
CA ALA A 20 16.59 -23.93 8.57
C ALA A 20 15.78 -23.47 7.37
N VAL A 21 15.87 -22.18 7.04
CA VAL A 21 15.27 -21.66 5.82
C VAL A 21 16.35 -21.05 4.93
N THR A 22 16.15 -21.15 3.61
CA THR A 22 17.02 -20.55 2.60
C THR A 22 16.22 -19.49 1.83
N PRO A 23 16.11 -18.25 2.39
CA PRO A 23 15.30 -17.19 1.79
C PRO A 23 15.89 -16.61 0.50
N VAL A 24 17.17 -16.85 0.23
CA VAL A 24 17.86 -16.54 -1.03
C VAL A 24 18.64 -17.77 -1.43
N ASP A 25 18.42 -18.27 -2.64
CA ASP A 25 18.94 -19.57 -3.07
C ASP A 25 19.40 -19.52 -4.53
N GLY A 26 20.71 -19.31 -4.74
CA GLY A 26 21.32 -19.26 -6.06
C GLY A 26 20.96 -17.99 -6.87
N VAL A 27 20.79 -16.84 -6.21
CA VAL A 27 20.44 -15.60 -6.89
C VAL A 27 21.69 -14.92 -7.46
N SER A 28 21.63 -14.61 -8.77
CA SER A 28 22.66 -13.85 -9.49
C SER A 28 22.05 -12.58 -10.08
N LEU A 29 22.69 -11.44 -9.87
CA LEU A 29 22.28 -10.15 -10.43
C LEU A 29 23.46 -9.21 -10.55
N HIS A 30 23.33 -8.19 -11.39
CA HIS A 30 24.32 -7.10 -11.44
C HIS A 30 23.62 -5.75 -11.57
N ILE A 31 24.33 -4.69 -11.17
CA ILE A 31 23.85 -3.30 -11.30
C ILE A 31 25.00 -2.49 -11.89
N ASP A 32 24.69 -1.73 -12.94
CA ASP A 32 25.61 -0.81 -13.59
C ASP A 32 25.58 0.60 -12.95
N ALA A 33 26.58 1.41 -13.21
CA ALA A 33 26.65 2.78 -12.72
C ALA A 33 25.46 3.62 -13.23
N GLY A 34 24.74 4.25 -12.31
CA GLY A 34 23.55 5.07 -12.62
C GLY A 34 22.30 4.27 -13.00
N GLU A 35 22.35 2.94 -12.95
CA GLU A 35 21.19 2.06 -13.21
C GLU A 35 20.26 1.98 -11.99
N THR A 36 18.96 1.79 -12.24
CA THR A 36 17.98 1.32 -11.24
C THR A 36 17.57 -0.11 -11.57
N LEU A 37 18.00 -1.07 -10.75
CA LEU A 37 17.52 -2.44 -10.80
C LEU A 37 16.34 -2.62 -9.83
N GLY A 38 15.20 -3.07 -10.33
CA GLY A 38 14.03 -3.44 -9.52
C GLY A 38 14.10 -4.90 -9.08
N ILE A 39 13.75 -5.19 -7.83
CA ILE A 39 13.42 -6.55 -7.38
C ILE A 39 11.97 -6.58 -6.94
N VAL A 40 11.17 -7.46 -7.56
CA VAL A 40 9.74 -7.57 -7.29
C VAL A 40 9.33 -9.02 -6.98
N GLY A 41 8.25 -9.19 -6.24
CA GLY A 41 7.67 -10.50 -5.88
C GLY A 41 6.84 -10.43 -4.60
N GLU A 42 6.19 -11.52 -4.22
CA GLU A 42 5.39 -11.64 -3.00
C GLU A 42 6.25 -11.49 -1.73
N SER A 43 5.61 -11.16 -0.59
CA SER A 43 6.29 -11.10 0.71
C SER A 43 6.92 -12.45 1.09
N GLY A 44 8.08 -12.39 1.72
CA GLY A 44 8.81 -13.61 2.10
C GLY A 44 9.53 -14.31 0.93
N CYS A 45 9.49 -13.80 -0.31
CA CYS A 45 10.22 -14.41 -1.44
C CYS A 45 11.74 -14.15 -1.44
N GLY A 46 12.28 -13.38 -0.48
CA GLY A 46 13.72 -13.16 -0.33
C GLY A 46 14.24 -11.78 -0.74
N LYS A 47 13.40 -10.86 -1.23
CA LYS A 47 13.81 -9.52 -1.70
C LYS A 47 14.64 -8.74 -0.69
N SER A 48 14.06 -8.48 0.49
CA SER A 48 14.74 -7.75 1.58
C SER A 48 15.99 -8.49 2.07
N MET A 49 15.96 -9.84 2.08
CA MET A 49 17.13 -10.65 2.44
C MET A 49 18.27 -10.47 1.46
N THR A 50 18.01 -10.30 0.17
CA THR A 50 19.03 -9.98 -0.83
C THR A 50 19.68 -8.63 -0.53
N GLY A 51 18.90 -7.58 -0.23
CA GLY A 51 19.41 -6.28 0.19
C GLY A 51 20.23 -6.33 1.49
N LEU A 52 19.71 -7.03 2.50
CA LEU A 52 20.41 -7.22 3.78
C LEU A 52 21.70 -8.03 3.64
N SER A 53 21.78 -8.96 2.68
CA SER A 53 22.99 -9.72 2.39
C SER A 53 24.10 -8.84 1.82
N ILE A 54 23.77 -7.93 0.92
CA ILE A 54 24.73 -6.93 0.39
C ILE A 54 25.31 -6.09 1.54
N MET A 55 24.45 -5.72 2.48
CA MET A 55 24.82 -4.95 3.67
C MET A 55 25.44 -5.82 4.78
N GLN A 56 25.46 -7.15 4.65
CA GLN A 56 25.81 -8.07 5.75
C GLN A 56 25.07 -7.75 7.07
N LEU A 57 23.78 -7.42 6.97
CA LEU A 57 22.89 -7.15 8.10
C LEU A 57 21.87 -8.27 8.26
N LEU A 58 22.32 -9.51 8.11
CA LEU A 58 21.46 -10.69 8.24
C LEU A 58 20.95 -10.83 9.69
N PRO A 59 19.73 -11.37 9.90
CA PRO A 59 19.20 -11.63 11.24
C PRO A 59 20.02 -12.66 11.97
N THR A 60 19.81 -12.78 13.28
CA THR A 60 20.50 -13.77 14.13
C THR A 60 20.31 -15.17 13.57
N GLY A 61 21.41 -15.89 13.38
CA GLY A 61 21.45 -17.22 12.75
C GLY A 61 21.49 -17.19 11.23
N GLY A 62 21.48 -15.98 10.62
CA GLY A 62 21.60 -15.81 9.17
C GLY A 62 23.05 -15.72 8.71
N HIS A 63 23.42 -16.43 7.65
CA HIS A 63 24.75 -16.39 7.06
C HIS A 63 24.72 -16.71 5.56
N ILE A 64 25.68 -16.15 4.82
CA ILE A 64 25.89 -16.46 3.40
C ILE A 64 26.59 -17.82 3.34
N VAL A 65 25.95 -18.80 2.68
CA VAL A 65 26.48 -20.17 2.55
C VAL A 65 27.14 -20.44 1.20
N GLN A 66 26.81 -19.61 0.18
CA GLN A 66 27.33 -19.78 -1.17
C GLN A 66 27.32 -18.43 -1.91
N GLY A 67 28.16 -18.31 -2.92
CA GLY A 67 28.22 -17.17 -3.83
C GLY A 67 29.17 -16.05 -3.40
N SER A 68 29.20 -15.00 -4.21
CA SER A 68 30.03 -13.80 -4.01
C SER A 68 29.20 -12.54 -4.19
N ILE A 69 29.62 -11.46 -3.53
CA ILE A 69 29.03 -10.13 -3.65
C ILE A 69 30.15 -9.15 -3.96
N GLU A 70 30.38 -8.88 -5.23
CA GLU A 70 31.40 -7.95 -5.70
C GLU A 70 30.84 -6.53 -5.79
N PHE A 71 31.41 -5.60 -5.04
CA PHE A 71 31.11 -4.18 -5.11
C PHE A 71 32.36 -3.40 -5.54
N MET A 72 32.31 -2.76 -6.71
CA MET A 72 33.43 -2.03 -7.32
C MET A 72 34.73 -2.86 -7.36
N GLY A 73 34.63 -4.15 -7.69
CA GLY A 73 35.77 -5.07 -7.79
C GLY A 73 36.25 -5.64 -6.46
N ARG A 74 35.54 -5.38 -5.34
CA ARG A 74 35.84 -5.94 -4.01
C ARG A 74 34.74 -6.89 -3.56
N ASP A 75 35.09 -8.13 -3.24
CA ASP A 75 34.14 -9.07 -2.66
C ASP A 75 33.81 -8.67 -1.21
N LEU A 76 32.51 -8.47 -0.96
CA LEU A 76 32.00 -8.08 0.36
C LEU A 76 31.77 -9.29 1.27
N ALA A 77 31.49 -10.48 0.71
CA ALA A 77 31.07 -11.65 1.50
C ALA A 77 32.10 -12.06 2.59
N PRO A 78 33.43 -12.05 2.35
CA PRO A 78 34.41 -12.43 3.37
C PRO A 78 34.79 -11.29 4.32
N LEU A 79 34.26 -10.06 4.14
CA LEU A 79 34.71 -8.92 4.93
C LEU A 79 34.29 -9.02 6.40
N SER A 80 35.19 -8.59 7.28
CA SER A 80 34.92 -8.46 8.70
C SER A 80 33.93 -7.34 8.99
N TYR A 81 33.31 -7.37 10.17
CA TYR A 81 32.40 -6.30 10.62
C TYR A 81 33.03 -4.89 10.51
N ASN A 82 34.32 -4.75 10.91
CA ASN A 82 35.02 -3.46 10.89
C ASN A 82 35.30 -2.97 9.46
N GLU A 83 35.50 -3.87 8.51
CA GLU A 83 35.67 -3.50 7.10
C GLU A 83 34.34 -3.08 6.49
N MET A 84 33.26 -3.84 6.75
CA MET A 84 31.91 -3.48 6.31
C MET A 84 31.43 -2.18 6.94
N HIS A 85 31.82 -1.88 8.18
CA HIS A 85 31.47 -0.62 8.85
C HIS A 85 31.99 0.62 8.08
N LYS A 86 33.12 0.50 7.36
CA LYS A 86 33.65 1.60 6.53
C LYS A 86 32.86 1.80 5.23
N ILE A 87 32.18 0.76 4.74
CA ILE A 87 31.42 0.76 3.50
C ILE A 87 29.97 1.18 3.74
N ARG A 88 29.35 0.63 4.83
CA ARG A 88 27.96 0.93 5.21
C ARG A 88 27.78 2.40 5.55
N GLY A 89 26.83 3.06 4.88
CA GLY A 89 26.52 4.47 5.08
C GLY A 89 27.50 5.44 4.38
N ASN A 90 28.63 4.95 3.85
CA ASN A 90 29.58 5.74 3.06
C ASN A 90 29.45 5.44 1.55
N ASP A 91 29.71 4.21 1.14
CA ASP A 91 29.72 3.79 -0.27
C ASP A 91 28.42 3.08 -0.67
N ILE A 92 27.84 2.31 0.26
CA ILE A 92 26.53 1.66 0.12
C ILE A 92 25.63 2.14 1.26
N ALA A 93 24.48 2.70 0.92
CA ALA A 93 23.45 3.09 1.89
C ALA A 93 22.17 2.29 1.71
N MET A 94 21.35 2.19 2.76
CA MET A 94 20.09 1.48 2.72
C MET A 94 18.96 2.32 3.35
N ILE A 95 17.84 2.39 2.64
CA ILE A 95 16.55 2.85 3.15
C ILE A 95 15.78 1.60 3.56
N PHE A 96 15.43 1.48 4.85
CA PHE A 96 14.71 0.34 5.39
C PHE A 96 13.20 0.51 5.23
N GLN A 97 12.47 -0.60 5.27
CA GLN A 97 11.02 -0.68 5.01
C GLN A 97 10.19 0.17 5.98
N ASP A 98 10.57 0.26 7.26
CA ASP A 98 9.79 0.99 8.27
C ASP A 98 10.58 2.15 8.88
N PRO A 99 10.18 3.40 8.62
CA PRO A 99 10.82 4.58 9.21
C PRO A 99 10.61 4.70 10.72
N MET A 100 9.60 4.02 11.29
CA MET A 100 9.32 4.07 12.73
C MET A 100 10.35 3.29 13.54
N THR A 101 10.86 2.20 12.98
CA THR A 101 11.88 1.35 13.63
C THR A 101 13.29 1.76 13.25
N SER A 102 13.47 2.45 12.11
CA SER A 102 14.79 2.86 11.59
C SER A 102 15.32 4.13 12.25
N LEU A 103 14.45 5.04 12.68
CA LEU A 103 14.84 6.26 13.39
C LEU A 103 14.82 6.04 14.91
N ASN A 104 15.89 6.45 15.58
CA ASN A 104 15.96 6.39 17.05
C ASN A 104 15.02 7.46 17.67
N PRO A 105 13.94 7.08 18.41
CA PRO A 105 12.97 8.02 18.94
C PRO A 105 13.52 8.94 20.04
N THR A 106 14.70 8.63 20.60
CA THR A 106 15.33 9.37 21.69
C THR A 106 16.42 10.32 21.22
N LYS A 107 16.77 10.31 19.93
CA LYS A 107 17.75 11.24 19.32
C LYS A 107 17.03 12.25 18.44
N SER A 108 17.58 13.47 18.35
CA SER A 108 17.10 14.49 17.41
C SER A 108 17.37 14.06 15.97
N ILE A 109 16.56 14.54 15.02
CA ILE A 109 16.77 14.21 13.59
C ILE A 109 18.08 14.81 13.06
N GLY A 110 18.48 15.99 13.55
CA GLY A 110 19.75 16.60 13.17
C GLY A 110 20.94 15.73 13.57
N ASP A 111 20.95 15.20 14.80
CA ASP A 111 22.01 14.32 15.27
C ASP A 111 22.08 13.01 14.47
N GLN A 112 20.93 12.44 14.10
CA GLN A 112 20.87 11.19 13.35
C GLN A 112 21.38 11.36 11.91
N VAL A 113 21.02 12.46 11.23
CA VAL A 113 21.51 12.74 9.87
C VAL A 113 23.00 13.14 9.89
N ALA A 114 23.47 13.80 10.93
CA ALA A 114 24.87 14.20 11.10
C ALA A 114 25.79 13.01 11.48
N GLU A 115 25.26 11.93 12.07
CA GLU A 115 26.03 10.80 12.58
C GLU A 115 26.89 10.12 11.49
N PRO A 116 26.38 9.74 10.29
CA PRO A 116 27.18 9.16 9.23
C PRO A 116 28.34 10.07 8.79
N VAL A 117 28.13 11.38 8.68
CA VAL A 117 29.14 12.36 8.27
C VAL A 117 30.28 12.42 9.29
N ARG A 118 29.96 12.39 10.58
CA ARG A 118 30.96 12.37 11.66
C ARG A 118 31.78 11.08 11.64
N ILE A 119 31.12 9.94 11.44
CA ILE A 119 31.76 8.62 11.44
C ILE A 119 32.69 8.43 10.24
N HIS A 120 32.20 8.74 9.04
CA HIS A 120 32.89 8.40 7.78
C HIS A 120 33.78 9.51 7.24
N ARG A 121 33.43 10.78 7.50
CA ARG A 121 34.20 11.94 6.98
C ARG A 121 35.07 12.58 8.06
N GLY A 122 34.98 12.13 9.33
CA GLY A 122 35.74 12.71 10.44
C GLY A 122 35.39 14.19 10.72
N ALA A 123 34.21 14.65 10.26
CA ALA A 123 33.77 16.03 10.41
C ALA A 123 33.51 16.39 11.87
N SER A 124 33.75 17.66 12.23
CA SER A 124 33.34 18.20 13.51
C SER A 124 31.81 18.17 13.66
N HIS A 125 31.31 18.25 14.87
CA HIS A 125 29.85 18.25 15.12
C HIS A 125 29.14 19.38 14.36
N LYS A 126 29.76 20.56 14.28
CA LYS A 126 29.19 21.73 13.57
C LYS A 126 29.12 21.47 12.06
N GLU A 127 30.22 21.04 11.45
CA GLU A 127 30.28 20.73 10.00
C GLU A 127 29.28 19.63 9.64
N ALA A 128 29.12 18.60 10.48
CA ALA A 128 28.16 17.52 10.26
C ALA A 128 26.70 18.01 10.39
N LEU A 129 26.39 18.94 11.29
CA LEU A 129 25.07 19.56 11.36
C LEU A 129 24.80 20.50 10.18
N ASP A 130 25.82 21.27 9.70
CA ASP A 130 25.67 22.07 8.50
C ASP A 130 25.35 21.19 7.29
N ARG A 131 26.07 20.05 7.15
CA ARG A 131 25.78 19.04 6.12
C ARG A 131 24.38 18.42 6.30
N ALA A 132 23.93 18.16 7.54
CA ALA A 132 22.58 17.67 7.80
C ALA A 132 21.51 18.66 7.30
N VAL A 133 21.70 19.97 7.48
CA VAL A 133 20.80 21.01 6.93
C VAL A 133 20.76 20.94 5.40
N GLU A 134 21.91 20.80 4.74
CA GLU A 134 21.98 20.71 3.27
C GLU A 134 21.19 19.50 2.76
N VAL A 135 21.44 18.32 3.34
CA VAL A 135 20.78 17.08 2.88
C VAL A 135 19.28 17.07 3.22
N LEU A 136 18.90 17.60 4.40
CA LEU A 136 17.49 17.78 4.76
C LEU A 136 16.78 18.78 3.82
N SER A 137 17.50 19.82 3.34
CA SER A 137 16.99 20.72 2.31
C SER A 137 16.84 20.01 0.97
N LEU A 138 17.83 19.19 0.60
CA LEU A 138 17.86 18.42 -0.66
C LEU A 138 16.69 17.44 -0.75
N VAL A 139 16.31 16.80 0.36
CA VAL A 139 15.12 15.92 0.41
C VAL A 139 13.81 16.68 0.57
N GLY A 140 13.83 18.01 0.55
CA GLY A 140 12.66 18.86 0.61
C GLY A 140 11.96 18.90 1.99
N LEU A 141 12.71 18.73 3.10
CA LEU A 141 12.15 18.94 4.43
C LEU A 141 11.91 20.43 4.67
N PRO A 142 10.70 20.88 5.03
CA PRO A 142 10.42 22.30 5.25
C PRO A 142 11.14 22.82 6.50
N ARG A 143 11.78 24.00 6.40
CA ARG A 143 12.51 24.70 7.47
C ARG A 143 13.53 23.80 8.19
N PRO A 144 14.49 23.18 7.47
CA PRO A 144 15.37 22.16 8.03
C PRO A 144 16.20 22.65 9.23
N LYS A 145 16.67 23.91 9.22
CA LYS A 145 17.44 24.50 10.34
C LYS A 145 16.67 24.53 11.65
N GLU A 146 15.37 24.86 11.59
CA GLU A 146 14.52 24.96 12.79
C GLU A 146 14.19 23.58 13.34
N ARG A 147 14.19 22.55 12.47
CA ARG A 147 13.80 21.20 12.80
C ARG A 147 14.93 20.27 13.24
N LEU A 148 16.19 20.71 13.19
CA LEU A 148 17.32 19.86 13.63
C LEU A 148 17.12 19.28 15.04
N GLY A 149 16.47 20.04 15.94
CA GLY A 149 16.16 19.63 17.31
C GLY A 149 14.89 18.78 17.45
N ASP A 150 14.11 18.60 16.39
CA ASP A 150 12.88 17.80 16.43
C ASP A 150 13.22 16.32 16.60
N TYR A 151 12.29 15.58 17.21
CA TYR A 151 12.38 14.13 17.38
C TYR A 151 11.48 13.42 16.38
N PRO A 152 11.75 12.16 16.00
CA PRO A 152 10.96 11.41 15.03
C PRO A 152 9.45 11.41 15.29
N HIS A 153 9.02 11.33 16.54
CA HIS A 153 7.60 11.33 16.91
C HIS A 153 6.87 12.66 16.68
N GLN A 154 7.61 13.76 16.45
CA GLN A 154 7.06 15.08 16.14
C GLN A 154 6.82 15.29 14.64
N LEU A 155 7.25 14.33 13.79
CA LEU A 155 7.20 14.40 12.34
C LEU A 155 6.04 13.55 11.78
N SER A 156 5.50 13.97 10.62
CA SER A 156 4.60 13.14 9.82
C SER A 156 5.31 11.91 9.23
N GLY A 157 4.55 10.92 8.73
CA GLY A 157 5.11 9.73 8.08
C GLY A 157 6.04 10.11 6.90
N GLY A 158 5.58 10.98 6.01
CA GLY A 158 6.37 11.47 4.88
C GLY A 158 7.62 12.25 5.29
N MET A 159 7.54 13.07 6.36
CA MET A 159 8.72 13.75 6.89
C MET A 159 9.75 12.78 7.46
N ARG A 160 9.32 11.74 8.20
CA ARG A 160 10.23 10.69 8.71
C ARG A 160 10.92 9.96 7.58
N GLN A 161 10.18 9.65 6.49
CA GLN A 161 10.75 9.03 5.31
C GLN A 161 11.82 9.92 4.67
N ARG A 162 11.55 11.22 4.52
CA ARG A 162 12.53 12.20 4.02
C ARG A 162 13.77 12.29 4.91
N VAL A 163 13.61 12.24 6.23
CA VAL A 163 14.76 12.20 7.17
C VAL A 163 15.57 10.92 7.00
N MET A 164 14.91 9.77 6.83
CA MET A 164 15.61 8.49 6.60
C MET A 164 16.36 8.51 5.26
N ILE A 165 15.78 9.05 4.20
CA ILE A 165 16.46 9.27 2.91
C ILE A 165 17.65 10.22 3.09
N ALA A 166 17.48 11.34 3.81
CA ALA A 166 18.57 12.28 4.11
C ALA A 166 19.73 11.59 4.84
N MET A 167 19.42 10.75 5.83
CA MET A 167 20.44 9.99 6.57
C MET A 167 21.21 9.03 5.64
N ALA A 168 20.51 8.32 4.74
CA ALA A 168 21.12 7.43 3.76
C ALA A 168 22.03 8.18 2.76
N LEU A 169 21.67 9.41 2.38
CA LEU A 169 22.40 10.21 1.39
C LEU A 169 23.49 11.13 1.98
N ALA A 170 23.61 11.19 3.31
CA ALA A 170 24.50 12.14 4.00
C ALA A 170 25.97 12.08 3.51
N CYS A 171 26.43 10.87 3.16
CA CYS A 171 27.79 10.61 2.64
C CYS A 171 27.85 10.40 1.12
N GLU A 172 26.81 10.68 0.34
CA GLU A 172 26.77 10.53 -1.12
C GLU A 172 27.19 9.13 -1.59
N PRO A 173 26.39 8.10 -1.28
CA PRO A 173 26.73 6.72 -1.59
C PRO A 173 26.77 6.46 -3.10
N LYS A 174 27.52 5.44 -3.54
CA LYS A 174 27.56 4.98 -4.92
C LYS A 174 26.42 4.04 -5.26
N LEU A 175 25.93 3.31 -4.24
CA LEU A 175 24.78 2.40 -4.34
C LEU A 175 23.79 2.71 -3.23
N LEU A 176 22.53 2.93 -3.60
CA LEU A 176 21.41 3.04 -2.67
C LEU A 176 20.53 1.79 -2.77
N ILE A 177 20.35 1.07 -1.67
CA ILE A 177 19.37 -0.01 -1.55
C ILE A 177 18.12 0.59 -0.94
N ALA A 178 17.01 0.62 -1.68
CA ALA A 178 15.73 1.12 -1.24
C ALA A 178 14.76 -0.05 -1.04
N ASP A 179 14.61 -0.50 0.22
CA ASP A 179 13.76 -1.64 0.56
C ASP A 179 12.36 -1.12 0.93
N GLU A 180 11.43 -1.27 0.00
CA GLU A 180 10.06 -0.80 0.07
C GLU A 180 9.95 0.66 0.58
N PRO A 181 10.59 1.62 -0.07
CA PRO A 181 10.77 2.98 0.46
C PRO A 181 9.46 3.77 0.61
N THR A 182 8.36 3.26 0.12
CA THR A 182 7.04 3.92 0.12
C THR A 182 5.96 3.15 0.87
N THR A 183 6.30 2.03 1.51
CA THR A 183 5.34 1.24 2.31
C THR A 183 4.73 2.08 3.44
N ALA A 184 3.43 1.94 3.65
CA ALA A 184 2.63 2.69 4.63
C ALA A 184 2.53 4.22 4.38
N LEU A 185 2.89 4.69 3.19
CA LEU A 185 2.64 6.06 2.76
C LEU A 185 1.39 6.13 1.88
N ASP A 186 0.71 7.27 1.91
CA ASP A 186 -0.37 7.53 0.95
C ASP A 186 0.18 7.78 -0.46
N VAL A 187 -0.70 7.61 -1.47
CA VAL A 187 -0.33 7.63 -2.88
C VAL A 187 0.37 8.94 -3.30
N THR A 188 -0.02 10.08 -2.73
CA THR A 188 0.60 11.37 -3.04
C THR A 188 2.01 11.50 -2.49
N ILE A 189 2.23 11.08 -1.25
CA ILE A 189 3.57 11.06 -0.63
C ILE A 189 4.44 9.99 -1.30
N GLN A 190 3.88 8.82 -1.64
CA GLN A 190 4.58 7.80 -2.42
C GLN A 190 5.14 8.37 -3.73
N ALA A 191 4.28 9.05 -4.52
CA ALA A 191 4.70 9.68 -5.78
C ALA A 191 5.81 10.73 -5.56
N GLN A 192 5.69 11.57 -4.52
CA GLN A 192 6.72 12.56 -4.16
C GLN A 192 8.06 11.91 -3.80
N ILE A 193 8.05 10.83 -3.02
CA ILE A 193 9.28 10.13 -2.60
C ILE A 193 9.95 9.44 -3.79
N LEU A 194 9.18 8.82 -4.69
CA LEU A 194 9.71 8.16 -5.87
C LEU A 194 10.31 9.18 -6.86
N GLU A 195 9.66 10.33 -7.04
CA GLU A 195 10.20 11.42 -7.85
C GLU A 195 11.51 11.96 -7.25
N LEU A 196 11.52 12.24 -5.95
CA LEU A 196 12.70 12.67 -5.22
C LEU A 196 13.87 11.68 -5.40
N LEU A 197 13.63 10.37 -5.27
CA LEU A 197 14.68 9.37 -5.47
C LEU A 197 15.22 9.36 -6.90
N SER A 198 14.36 9.59 -7.91
CA SER A 198 14.78 9.69 -9.32
C SER A 198 15.63 10.94 -9.57
N GLU A 199 15.23 12.10 -9.03
CA GLU A 199 16.02 13.34 -9.12
C GLU A 199 17.37 13.19 -8.44
N LEU A 200 17.41 12.61 -7.24
CA LEU A 200 18.65 12.39 -6.48
C LEU A 200 19.58 11.39 -7.14
N LYS A 201 19.03 10.32 -7.75
CA LYS A 201 19.81 9.37 -8.57
C LYS A 201 20.57 10.11 -9.67
N GLN A 202 19.87 10.99 -10.41
CA GLN A 202 20.48 11.75 -11.50
C GLN A 202 21.51 12.76 -10.99
N GLN A 203 21.20 13.52 -9.94
CA GLN A 203 22.08 14.56 -9.38
C GLN A 203 23.38 13.98 -8.80
N LEU A 204 23.28 12.84 -8.11
CA LEU A 204 24.42 12.23 -7.42
C LEU A 204 25.13 11.15 -8.27
N GLY A 205 24.56 10.77 -9.42
CA GLY A 205 25.10 9.72 -10.28
C GLY A 205 25.18 8.34 -9.60
N MET A 206 24.31 8.08 -8.64
CA MET A 206 24.29 6.82 -7.88
C MET A 206 23.49 5.73 -8.59
N ALA A 207 23.83 4.47 -8.35
CA ALA A 207 23.01 3.33 -8.73
C ALA A 207 21.97 3.04 -7.63
N VAL A 208 20.82 2.45 -8.02
CA VAL A 208 19.73 2.15 -7.09
C VAL A 208 19.29 0.69 -7.23
N LEU A 209 19.23 -0.02 -6.11
CA LEU A 209 18.52 -1.29 -5.98
C LEU A 209 17.16 -1.00 -5.35
N LEU A 210 16.09 -1.05 -6.15
CA LEU A 210 14.73 -0.76 -5.69
C LEU A 210 13.99 -2.07 -5.42
N ILE A 211 13.68 -2.34 -4.17
CA ILE A 211 12.90 -3.50 -3.74
C ILE A 211 11.47 -3.04 -3.48
N THR A 212 10.51 -3.68 -4.13
CA THR A 212 9.09 -3.37 -3.96
C THR A 212 8.21 -4.59 -4.31
N HIS A 213 6.96 -4.56 -3.87
CA HIS A 213 5.93 -5.48 -4.33
C HIS A 213 4.96 -4.80 -5.34
N ASP A 214 5.15 -3.52 -5.64
CA ASP A 214 4.29 -2.72 -6.52
C ASP A 214 4.86 -2.67 -7.94
N MET A 215 4.14 -3.31 -8.88
CA MET A 215 4.52 -3.34 -10.30
C MET A 215 4.36 -1.98 -10.99
N GLY A 216 3.47 -1.12 -10.52
CA GLY A 216 3.34 0.24 -11.03
C GLY A 216 4.58 1.09 -10.70
N VAL A 217 5.15 0.89 -9.50
CA VAL A 217 6.44 1.52 -9.14
C VAL A 217 7.58 1.01 -10.01
N ILE A 218 7.61 -0.31 -10.29
CA ILE A 218 8.59 -0.92 -11.21
C ILE A 218 8.46 -0.29 -12.59
N ALA A 219 7.25 -0.22 -13.15
CA ALA A 219 7.00 0.31 -14.49
C ALA A 219 7.56 1.73 -14.70
N GLY A 220 7.43 2.59 -13.69
CA GLY A 220 7.81 4.00 -13.80
C GLY A 220 9.24 4.33 -13.37
N ARG A 221 9.94 3.44 -12.66
CA ARG A 221 11.16 3.82 -11.91
C ARG A 221 12.38 2.93 -12.12
N THR A 222 12.26 1.84 -12.87
CA THR A 222 13.39 0.90 -13.06
C THR A 222 13.82 0.80 -14.51
N ASP A 223 15.10 0.52 -14.71
CA ASP A 223 15.68 0.27 -16.03
C ASP A 223 15.60 -1.23 -16.36
N ARG A 224 15.90 -2.08 -15.36
CA ARG A 224 15.79 -3.53 -15.41
C ARG A 224 15.08 -4.05 -14.16
N VAL A 225 14.55 -5.26 -14.26
CA VAL A 225 13.79 -5.88 -13.17
C VAL A 225 14.13 -7.36 -13.04
N MET A 226 14.15 -7.83 -11.79
CA MET A 226 14.22 -9.23 -11.43
C MET A 226 12.96 -9.59 -10.65
N VAL A 227 12.25 -10.60 -11.11
CA VAL A 227 11.09 -11.17 -10.41
C VAL A 227 11.58 -12.33 -9.54
N MET A 228 11.30 -12.25 -8.23
CA MET A 228 11.66 -13.28 -7.27
C MET A 228 10.43 -14.06 -6.78
N TYR A 229 10.57 -15.38 -6.67
CA TYR A 229 9.57 -16.24 -6.08
C TYR A 229 10.21 -17.29 -5.18
N ALA A 230 9.75 -17.37 -3.93
CA ALA A 230 10.18 -18.39 -2.96
C ALA A 230 11.71 -18.56 -2.87
N GLY A 231 12.48 -17.47 -2.83
CA GLY A 231 13.94 -17.45 -2.68
C GLY A 231 14.73 -17.52 -3.96
N LYS A 232 14.10 -17.63 -5.13
CA LYS A 232 14.78 -17.72 -6.42
C LYS A 232 14.39 -16.60 -7.38
N ALA A 233 15.30 -16.22 -8.27
CA ALA A 233 14.98 -15.44 -9.45
C ALA A 233 14.21 -16.32 -10.44
N VAL A 234 13.05 -15.88 -10.89
CA VAL A 234 12.21 -16.62 -11.85
C VAL A 234 12.17 -15.96 -13.22
N GLU A 235 12.39 -14.65 -13.29
CA GLU A 235 12.51 -13.89 -14.53
C GLU A 235 13.36 -12.64 -14.30
N ALA A 236 14.23 -12.29 -15.27
CA ALA A 236 15.03 -11.07 -15.23
C ALA A 236 15.19 -10.51 -16.64
N CYS A 237 14.83 -9.23 -16.83
CA CYS A 237 14.84 -8.55 -18.13
C CYS A 237 14.83 -7.03 -17.97
N SER A 238 14.78 -6.29 -19.10
CA SER A 238 14.44 -4.88 -19.08
C SER A 238 13.02 -4.66 -18.57
N THR A 239 12.75 -3.49 -18.01
CA THR A 239 11.41 -3.18 -17.51
C THR A 239 10.35 -3.29 -18.61
N ASP A 240 10.60 -2.73 -19.80
CA ASP A 240 9.67 -2.83 -20.93
C ASP A 240 9.38 -4.29 -21.31
N ALA A 241 10.42 -5.13 -21.44
CA ALA A 241 10.25 -6.55 -21.76
C ALA A 241 9.45 -7.32 -20.70
N LEU A 242 9.54 -6.94 -19.40
CA LEU A 242 8.70 -7.58 -18.38
C LEU A 242 7.20 -7.31 -18.61
N PHE A 243 6.82 -6.11 -19.07
CA PHE A 243 5.41 -5.77 -19.26
C PHE A 243 4.85 -6.24 -20.61
N ASP A 244 5.68 -6.28 -21.65
CA ASP A 244 5.26 -6.59 -23.01
C ASP A 244 5.51 -8.06 -23.40
N GLU A 245 6.62 -8.63 -22.95
CA GLU A 245 7.15 -9.94 -23.41
C GLU A 245 7.43 -10.91 -22.27
N MET A 246 6.76 -10.78 -21.12
CA MET A 246 7.00 -11.69 -19.98
C MET A 246 6.91 -13.16 -20.38
N ARG A 247 7.74 -14.01 -19.76
CA ARG A 247 7.88 -15.43 -20.09
C ARG A 247 7.49 -16.35 -18.95
N HIS A 248 7.58 -15.91 -17.71
CA HIS A 248 7.26 -16.75 -16.57
C HIS A 248 5.79 -16.64 -16.15
N PRO A 249 5.03 -17.75 -15.98
CA PRO A 249 3.63 -17.73 -15.56
C PRO A 249 3.37 -16.99 -14.24
N TYR A 250 4.34 -16.96 -13.32
CA TYR A 250 4.22 -16.17 -12.08
C TYR A 250 4.24 -14.67 -12.34
N SER A 251 5.13 -14.18 -13.22
CA SER A 251 5.19 -12.76 -13.59
C SER A 251 3.86 -12.30 -14.20
N GLN A 252 3.29 -13.13 -15.09
CA GLN A 252 1.98 -12.90 -15.69
C GLN A 252 0.88 -12.86 -14.63
N ALA A 253 0.86 -13.82 -13.73
CA ALA A 253 -0.14 -13.91 -12.67
C ALA A 253 -0.02 -12.74 -11.67
N LEU A 254 1.21 -12.31 -11.36
CA LEU A 254 1.47 -11.16 -10.50
C LEU A 254 0.92 -9.86 -11.13
N LEU A 255 1.22 -9.59 -12.40
CA LEU A 255 0.71 -8.43 -13.13
C LEU A 255 -0.81 -8.46 -13.29
N ALA A 256 -1.39 -9.64 -13.58
CA ALA A 256 -2.84 -9.83 -13.74
C ALA A 256 -3.61 -9.65 -12.42
N SER A 257 -2.95 -9.79 -11.27
CA SER A 257 -3.56 -9.66 -9.94
C SER A 257 -3.71 -8.19 -9.49
N ILE A 258 -3.15 -7.23 -10.22
CA ILE A 258 -3.24 -5.81 -9.88
C ILE A 258 -4.58 -5.27 -10.36
N PRO A 259 -5.37 -4.60 -9.49
CA PRO A 259 -6.56 -3.88 -9.92
C PRO A 259 -6.18 -2.78 -10.92
N ARG A 260 -6.77 -2.78 -12.10
CA ARG A 260 -6.56 -1.74 -13.12
C ARG A 260 -7.65 -0.70 -13.05
N LEU A 261 -7.31 0.57 -13.31
CA LEU A 261 -8.30 1.65 -13.33
C LEU A 261 -9.35 1.48 -14.44
N GLU A 262 -8.99 0.80 -15.52
CA GLU A 262 -9.85 0.53 -16.69
C GLU A 262 -10.74 -0.70 -16.49
N GLN A 263 -10.49 -1.51 -15.44
CA GLN A 263 -11.21 -2.74 -15.20
C GLN A 263 -12.60 -2.44 -14.63
N ASP A 264 -13.62 -3.06 -15.23
CA ASP A 264 -14.99 -3.01 -14.73
C ASP A 264 -15.06 -3.59 -13.32
N ASN A 265 -15.73 -2.90 -12.40
CA ASN A 265 -15.94 -3.34 -11.04
C ASN A 265 -16.75 -4.65 -10.93
N GLN A 266 -17.45 -5.06 -11.98
CA GLN A 266 -18.20 -6.32 -12.04
C GLN A 266 -17.33 -7.56 -12.33
N GLN A 267 -16.11 -7.37 -12.86
CA GLN A 267 -15.20 -8.48 -13.14
C GLN A 267 -14.41 -8.85 -11.88
N ARG A 268 -14.29 -10.15 -11.60
CA ARG A 268 -13.41 -10.62 -10.53
C ARG A 268 -11.96 -10.38 -10.89
N LEU A 269 -11.17 -9.89 -9.92
CA LEU A 269 -9.73 -9.79 -10.08
C LEU A 269 -9.12 -11.17 -10.31
N TYR A 270 -8.14 -11.24 -11.19
CA TYR A 270 -7.31 -12.42 -11.26
C TYR A 270 -6.60 -12.62 -9.91
N SER A 271 -6.58 -13.84 -9.40
CA SER A 271 -5.91 -14.14 -8.14
C SER A 271 -5.11 -15.44 -8.26
N ILE A 272 -3.88 -15.39 -7.77
CA ILE A 272 -3.01 -16.57 -7.74
C ILE A 272 -3.54 -17.54 -6.67
N SER A 273 -3.88 -18.77 -7.07
CA SER A 273 -4.44 -19.78 -6.16
C SER A 273 -3.41 -20.25 -5.13
N GLY A 274 -3.86 -20.63 -3.95
CA GLY A 274 -3.02 -21.22 -2.90
C GLY A 274 -2.12 -20.23 -2.19
N LEU A 275 -1.22 -20.75 -1.36
CA LEU A 275 -0.23 -19.97 -0.58
C LEU A 275 1.17 -20.20 -1.16
N PRO A 276 2.10 -19.24 -0.98
CA PRO A 276 3.51 -19.47 -1.27
C PRO A 276 4.03 -20.71 -0.53
N PRO A 277 4.98 -21.47 -1.11
CA PRO A 277 5.50 -22.67 -0.49
C PRO A 277 6.27 -22.35 0.80
N ASP A 278 6.25 -23.29 1.73
CA ASP A 278 7.06 -23.22 2.95
C ASP A 278 8.55 -23.40 2.58
N LEU A 279 9.34 -22.36 2.83
CA LEU A 279 10.78 -22.36 2.56
C LEU A 279 11.60 -23.28 3.47
N THR A 280 10.99 -23.84 4.54
CA THR A 280 11.63 -24.90 5.33
C THR A 280 11.59 -26.25 4.61
N ARG A 281 10.66 -26.41 3.65
CA ARG A 281 10.47 -27.62 2.83
C ARG A 281 10.07 -27.21 1.41
N PRO A 282 10.99 -26.59 0.64
CA PRO A 282 10.67 -26.13 -0.70
C PRO A 282 10.33 -27.33 -1.62
N PRO A 283 9.48 -27.14 -2.64
CA PRO A 283 9.26 -28.13 -3.69
C PRO A 283 10.57 -28.60 -4.33
N ALA A 284 10.65 -29.86 -4.72
CA ALA A 284 11.84 -30.46 -5.35
C ALA A 284 12.12 -29.89 -6.76
N GLY A 285 11.06 -29.58 -7.53
CA GLY A 285 11.14 -28.98 -8.85
C GLY A 285 10.87 -27.49 -8.82
N CYS A 286 10.17 -26.98 -9.84
CA CYS A 286 9.79 -25.59 -9.93
C CYS A 286 9.01 -25.14 -8.68
N ARG A 287 9.48 -24.12 -7.98
CA ARG A 287 8.86 -23.64 -6.74
C ARG A 287 7.44 -23.09 -6.94
N PHE A 288 7.13 -22.62 -8.15
CA PHE A 288 5.80 -22.15 -8.51
C PHE A 288 4.84 -23.26 -8.95
N ALA A 289 5.33 -24.48 -9.24
CA ALA A 289 4.52 -25.59 -9.74
C ALA A 289 3.22 -25.87 -8.94
N PRO A 290 3.20 -25.80 -7.59
CA PRO A 290 1.96 -26.03 -6.81
C PRO A 290 0.84 -24.99 -7.08
N ARG A 291 1.18 -23.82 -7.60
CA ARG A 291 0.25 -22.70 -7.88
C ARG A 291 0.11 -22.41 -9.39
N CYS A 292 0.90 -23.08 -10.21
CA CYS A 292 0.94 -22.85 -11.65
C CYS A 292 -0.14 -23.68 -12.36
N HIS A 293 -1.02 -23.02 -13.10
CA HIS A 293 -2.05 -23.70 -13.91
C HIS A 293 -1.50 -24.47 -15.12
N ARG A 294 -0.22 -24.22 -15.49
CA ARG A 294 0.49 -24.89 -16.58
C ARG A 294 1.45 -25.97 -16.08
N ALA A 295 1.45 -26.29 -14.78
CA ALA A 295 2.40 -27.23 -14.19
C ALA A 295 2.22 -28.64 -14.76
N THR A 296 3.33 -29.25 -15.24
CA THR A 296 3.44 -30.63 -15.66
C THR A 296 4.19 -31.46 -14.62
N ASP A 297 4.33 -32.76 -14.84
CA ASP A 297 5.10 -33.63 -13.94
C ASP A 297 6.59 -33.26 -13.94
N GLN A 298 7.13 -32.82 -15.08
CA GLN A 298 8.48 -32.27 -15.15
C GLN A 298 8.65 -31.05 -14.23
N CYS A 299 7.68 -30.15 -14.19
CA CYS A 299 7.74 -28.99 -13.27
C CYS A 299 7.73 -29.39 -11.79
N ARG A 300 7.19 -30.57 -11.45
CA ARG A 300 7.15 -31.09 -10.07
C ARG A 300 8.42 -31.81 -9.66
N SER A 301 9.12 -32.48 -10.63
CA SER A 301 10.34 -33.24 -10.38
C SER A 301 11.61 -32.42 -10.56
N ASP A 302 11.67 -31.56 -11.57
CA ASP A 302 12.89 -30.88 -12.00
C ASP A 302 12.77 -29.38 -11.89
N GLU A 303 13.82 -28.75 -11.35
CA GLU A 303 13.94 -27.31 -11.27
C GLU A 303 14.35 -26.75 -12.64
N PRO A 304 13.60 -25.80 -13.23
CA PRO A 304 13.99 -25.15 -14.47
C PRO A 304 15.20 -24.25 -14.24
N PRO A 305 16.23 -24.29 -15.13
CA PRO A 305 17.34 -23.36 -15.07
C PRO A 305 16.85 -21.93 -15.38
N LEU A 306 17.53 -20.92 -14.84
CA LEU A 306 17.34 -19.53 -15.22
C LEU A 306 18.08 -19.29 -16.54
N ASP A 307 17.42 -19.60 -17.64
CA ASP A 307 17.95 -19.46 -18.99
C ASP A 307 17.03 -18.58 -19.83
N GLY A 308 17.49 -18.09 -20.97
CA GLY A 308 16.68 -17.18 -21.79
C GLY A 308 16.89 -17.34 -23.29
N ALA A 309 15.98 -16.74 -24.04
CA ALA A 309 16.13 -16.60 -25.49
C ALA A 309 17.29 -15.63 -25.86
N THR A 310 17.66 -14.73 -24.92
CA THR A 310 18.78 -13.78 -25.04
C THR A 310 19.40 -13.56 -23.68
N ASP A 311 20.68 -13.11 -23.65
CA ASP A 311 21.39 -12.74 -22.40
C ASP A 311 20.70 -11.60 -21.64
N SER A 312 19.83 -10.85 -22.31
CA SER A 312 19.10 -9.71 -21.74
C SER A 312 17.71 -10.07 -21.17
N HIS A 313 17.18 -11.27 -21.47
CA HIS A 313 15.90 -11.75 -20.96
C HIS A 313 16.00 -13.22 -20.56
N THR A 314 16.13 -13.50 -19.27
CA THR A 314 16.24 -14.84 -18.70
C THR A 314 15.01 -15.20 -17.87
N PHE A 315 14.61 -16.47 -17.91
CA PHE A 315 13.45 -16.97 -17.15
C PHE A 315 13.60 -18.45 -16.77
N ALA A 316 13.06 -18.83 -15.62
CA ALA A 316 13.13 -20.19 -15.08
C ALA A 316 11.80 -20.93 -15.30
N CYS A 317 11.50 -21.35 -16.52
CA CYS A 317 10.26 -22.03 -16.86
C CYS A 317 10.42 -23.05 -17.97
N TRP A 318 9.92 -24.30 -17.77
CA TRP A 318 9.85 -25.33 -18.79
C TRP A 318 8.81 -25.06 -19.88
N HIS A 319 7.77 -24.29 -19.55
CA HIS A 319 6.63 -23.98 -20.42
C HIS A 319 6.38 -22.47 -20.43
N PRO A 320 7.29 -21.67 -21.03
CA PRO A 320 7.14 -20.21 -21.04
C PRO A 320 5.83 -19.78 -21.70
N ILE A 321 5.40 -18.58 -21.35
CA ILE A 321 4.23 -17.92 -21.91
C ILE A 321 4.66 -16.86 -22.94
N ASP A 322 3.70 -16.35 -23.69
CA ASP A 322 3.91 -15.29 -24.68
C ASP A 322 3.18 -14.01 -24.21
N GLY A 323 3.84 -13.25 -23.30
CA GLY A 323 3.37 -11.94 -22.88
C GLY A 323 2.25 -11.93 -21.82
N PRO A 324 1.61 -10.76 -21.60
CA PRO A 324 0.58 -10.56 -20.58
C PRO A 324 -0.73 -11.31 -20.91
N LEU A 325 -1.54 -11.56 -19.87
CA LEU A 325 -2.90 -12.07 -20.08
C LEU A 325 -3.76 -10.99 -20.70
N ASP A 326 -4.49 -11.34 -21.76
CA ASP A 326 -5.58 -10.51 -22.29
C ASP A 326 -6.79 -10.60 -21.34
N ILE A 327 -6.99 -9.57 -20.54
CA ILE A 327 -8.10 -9.47 -19.58
C ILE A 327 -9.31 -8.78 -20.20
N SER A 328 -9.21 -8.32 -21.47
CA SER A 328 -10.22 -7.47 -22.13
C SER A 328 -11.52 -8.19 -22.53
N SER A 329 -11.62 -9.51 -22.43
CA SER A 329 -12.63 -10.32 -23.14
C SER A 329 -13.92 -10.67 -22.39
N SER A 330 -14.35 -9.91 -21.36
CA SER A 330 -15.67 -10.17 -20.78
C SER A 330 -16.43 -8.91 -20.35
N ARG A 331 -16.70 -8.01 -21.29
CA ARG A 331 -17.74 -6.99 -21.11
C ARG A 331 -19.11 -7.68 -21.07
N ARG A 332 -19.65 -7.92 -19.89
CA ARG A 332 -21.09 -8.11 -19.72
C ARG A 332 -21.70 -6.71 -19.60
N ASN A 333 -22.38 -6.29 -20.65
CA ASN A 333 -23.26 -5.12 -20.62
C ASN A 333 -24.38 -5.38 -19.61
N ARG A 334 -24.22 -4.91 -18.37
CA ARG A 334 -25.37 -4.46 -17.58
C ARG A 334 -25.51 -2.97 -17.84
N GLY A 335 -26.70 -2.57 -18.27
CA GLY A 335 -27.02 -1.17 -18.54
C GLY A 335 -26.68 -0.29 -17.34
N ALA A 336 -25.99 0.81 -17.62
CA ALA A 336 -25.51 1.79 -16.64
C ALA A 336 -26.61 2.65 -16.01
N ASP A 337 -27.90 2.35 -16.21
CA ASP A 337 -29.03 3.24 -15.93
C ASP A 337 -30.17 2.62 -15.09
N GLU A 338 -29.96 1.52 -14.39
CA GLU A 338 -30.95 1.14 -13.36
C GLU A 338 -30.55 1.84 -12.06
N GLU A 339 -31.22 2.97 -11.76
CA GLU A 339 -31.27 3.54 -10.40
C GLU A 339 -31.62 2.41 -9.44
N SER A 340 -30.70 2.04 -8.55
CA SER A 340 -31.01 1.07 -7.51
C SER A 340 -32.14 1.64 -6.66
N GLU A 341 -33.34 1.05 -6.73
CA GLU A 341 -34.49 1.39 -5.89
C GLU A 341 -34.27 1.01 -4.41
N ALA A 342 -33.07 0.50 -4.07
CA ALA A 342 -32.75 0.08 -2.72
C ALA A 342 -32.87 1.24 -1.72
N PRO A 343 -33.45 1.00 -0.53
CA PRO A 343 -33.64 2.03 0.48
C PRO A 343 -32.28 2.52 1.01
N VAL A 344 -32.26 3.78 1.47
CA VAL A 344 -31.08 4.34 2.16
C VAL A 344 -30.95 3.63 3.51
N LEU A 345 -29.80 2.98 3.73
CA LEU A 345 -29.45 2.31 4.99
C LEU A 345 -28.76 3.25 5.97
N LEU A 346 -27.84 4.08 5.48
CA LEU A 346 -27.05 5.01 6.27
C LEU A 346 -27.21 6.43 5.76
N GLU A 347 -27.47 7.37 6.67
CA GLU A 347 -27.39 8.81 6.42
C GLU A 347 -26.48 9.46 7.46
N VAL A 348 -25.50 10.20 7.00
CA VAL A 348 -24.60 11.00 7.81
C VAL A 348 -24.85 12.46 7.46
N ASN A 349 -25.20 13.29 8.45
CA ASN A 349 -25.56 14.68 8.25
C ASN A 349 -24.70 15.60 9.13
N ASP A 350 -23.97 16.51 8.50
CA ASP A 350 -23.16 17.58 9.11
C ASP A 350 -22.30 17.10 10.29
N LEU A 351 -21.66 15.95 10.11
CA LEU A 351 -20.91 15.28 11.16
C LEU A 351 -19.64 16.07 11.52
N VAL A 352 -19.47 16.39 12.81
CA VAL A 352 -18.30 17.10 13.34
C VAL A 352 -17.64 16.32 14.45
N LYS A 353 -16.29 16.26 14.41
CA LYS A 353 -15.47 15.72 15.49
C LYS A 353 -14.17 16.48 15.65
N GLU A 354 -13.93 16.96 16.86
CA GLU A 354 -12.70 17.64 17.26
C GLU A 354 -12.04 16.93 18.44
N PHE A 355 -10.73 16.80 18.41
CA PHE A 355 -9.96 16.22 19.51
C PHE A 355 -9.14 17.31 20.23
N PRO A 356 -9.29 17.50 21.55
CA PRO A 356 -8.47 18.44 22.29
C PRO A 356 -7.02 17.94 22.40
N ILE A 357 -6.05 18.84 22.14
CA ILE A 357 -4.63 18.58 22.39
C ILE A 357 -4.16 19.42 23.56
N GLY A 358 -3.56 18.74 24.55
CA GLY A 358 -2.86 19.37 25.66
C GLY A 358 -3.78 19.97 26.73
N GLY A 359 -3.93 19.25 27.80
CA GLY A 359 -4.59 19.62 29.05
C GLY A 359 -3.94 18.96 30.24
N GLY A 360 -2.60 19.05 30.38
CA GLY A 360 -1.99 18.82 31.70
C GLY A 360 -2.37 19.98 32.61
N LEU A 361 -2.76 19.71 33.86
CA LEU A 361 -3.16 20.69 34.89
C LEU A 361 -2.18 21.90 35.07
N PHE A 362 -0.99 21.85 34.45
CA PHE A 362 0.08 22.84 34.55
C PHE A 362 0.52 23.48 33.22
N SER A 363 -0.10 23.15 32.08
CA SER A 363 0.31 23.72 30.79
C SER A 363 -0.46 24.99 30.46
N ARG A 364 0.19 26.16 30.59
CA ARG A 364 -0.29 27.48 30.13
C ARG A 364 -0.26 27.67 28.59
N ARG A 365 0.10 26.64 27.80
CA ARG A 365 0.02 26.71 26.33
C ARG A 365 -1.43 26.55 25.90
N ARG A 366 -1.88 27.40 24.96
CA ARG A 366 -3.23 27.35 24.38
C ARG A 366 -3.54 25.93 23.96
N ALA A 367 -4.56 25.33 24.56
CA ALA A 367 -5.10 24.04 24.14
C ALA A 367 -5.62 24.19 22.70
N GLY A 368 -4.98 23.53 21.74
CA GLY A 368 -5.47 23.44 20.36
C GLY A 368 -6.52 22.33 20.25
N ARG A 369 -7.32 22.38 19.19
CA ARG A 369 -8.22 21.29 18.81
C ARG A 369 -7.85 20.79 17.42
N VAL A 370 -7.79 19.47 17.25
CA VAL A 370 -7.63 18.83 15.93
C VAL A 370 -9.00 18.71 15.29
N HIS A 371 -9.24 19.39 14.20
CA HIS A 371 -10.47 19.34 13.41
C HIS A 371 -10.46 18.08 12.52
N ALA A 372 -10.76 16.92 13.10
CA ALA A 372 -10.67 15.63 12.40
C ALA A 372 -11.81 15.44 11.39
N VAL A 373 -13.03 15.89 11.73
CA VAL A 373 -14.22 15.83 10.86
C VAL A 373 -14.96 17.17 11.00
N SER A 374 -15.31 17.81 9.89
CA SER A 374 -15.81 19.19 9.87
C SER A 374 -16.99 19.34 8.89
N GLY A 375 -18.19 18.87 9.31
CA GLY A 375 -19.41 18.98 8.51
C GLY A 375 -19.43 17.98 7.35
N VAL A 376 -19.19 16.69 7.64
CA VAL A 376 -19.25 15.62 6.64
C VAL A 376 -20.68 15.10 6.51
N SER A 377 -21.17 15.04 5.25
CA SER A 377 -22.52 14.53 4.92
C SER A 377 -22.42 13.58 3.72
N PHE A 378 -23.04 12.40 3.82
CA PHE A 378 -23.19 11.43 2.74
C PHE A 378 -24.27 10.40 3.10
N SER A 379 -24.76 9.66 2.11
CA SER A 379 -25.71 8.56 2.29
C SER A 379 -25.23 7.30 1.59
N VAL A 380 -25.66 6.13 2.09
CA VAL A 380 -25.32 4.82 1.51
C VAL A 380 -26.60 3.97 1.45
N ARG A 381 -26.88 3.39 0.28
CA ARG A 381 -28.02 2.51 0.06
C ARG A 381 -27.73 1.10 0.55
N GLN A 382 -28.76 0.32 0.82
CA GLN A 382 -28.61 -1.10 1.15
C GLN A 382 -27.95 -1.87 0.00
N GLY A 383 -26.96 -2.72 0.31
CA GLY A 383 -26.20 -3.47 -0.68
C GLY A 383 -25.12 -2.65 -1.43
N GLU A 384 -25.05 -1.33 -1.23
CA GLU A 384 -24.08 -0.44 -1.85
C GLU A 384 -22.73 -0.48 -1.12
N THR A 385 -21.65 -0.26 -1.87
CA THR A 385 -20.32 0.02 -1.31
C THR A 385 -19.97 1.49 -1.49
N PHE A 386 -19.85 2.23 -0.38
CA PHE A 386 -19.36 3.59 -0.36
C PHE A 386 -17.85 3.62 -0.09
N GLY A 387 -17.07 4.18 -1.01
CA GLY A 387 -15.62 4.35 -0.87
C GLY A 387 -15.28 5.72 -0.28
N LEU A 388 -14.56 5.76 0.85
CA LEU A 388 -14.05 7.00 1.43
C LEU A 388 -12.54 7.08 1.22
N VAL A 389 -12.09 7.98 0.34
CA VAL A 389 -10.68 8.12 -0.07
C VAL A 389 -10.08 9.47 0.33
N GLY A 390 -8.76 9.55 0.35
CA GLY A 390 -8.00 10.76 0.65
C GLY A 390 -6.67 10.46 1.33
N GLU A 391 -5.84 11.49 1.52
CA GLU A 391 -4.52 11.36 2.16
C GLU A 391 -4.61 10.89 3.62
N SER A 392 -3.52 10.31 4.13
CA SER A 392 -3.42 9.88 5.53
C SER A 392 -3.60 11.08 6.48
N GLY A 393 -4.37 10.89 7.56
CA GLY A 393 -4.66 11.96 8.52
C GLY A 393 -5.77 12.94 8.09
N CYS A 394 -6.43 12.76 6.94
CA CYS A 394 -7.55 13.62 6.54
C CYS A 394 -8.87 13.36 7.29
N GLY A 395 -8.95 12.34 8.17
CA GLY A 395 -10.11 12.08 9.03
C GLY A 395 -10.95 10.83 8.68
N LYS A 396 -10.61 10.05 7.66
CA LYS A 396 -11.37 8.86 7.20
C LYS A 396 -11.66 7.84 8.30
N THR A 397 -10.63 7.37 9.00
CA THR A 397 -10.76 6.44 10.13
C THR A 397 -11.65 7.01 11.25
N THR A 398 -11.60 8.33 11.47
CA THR A 398 -12.47 9.00 12.44
C THR A 398 -13.94 8.92 12.02
N VAL A 399 -14.25 9.14 10.74
CA VAL A 399 -15.60 8.94 10.20
C VAL A 399 -16.06 7.51 10.41
N GLY A 400 -15.24 6.50 10.09
CA GLY A 400 -15.55 5.09 10.31
C GLY A 400 -15.85 4.75 11.79
N ARG A 401 -15.07 5.30 12.72
CA ARG A 401 -15.28 5.13 14.17
C ARG A 401 -16.54 5.82 14.67
N LEU A 402 -16.90 6.96 14.09
CA LEU A 402 -18.15 7.67 14.42
C LEU A 402 -19.36 6.89 13.92
N VAL A 403 -19.34 6.39 12.66
CA VAL A 403 -20.42 5.57 12.08
C VAL A 403 -20.64 4.28 12.88
N THR A 404 -19.55 3.68 13.38
CA THR A 404 -19.64 2.47 14.23
C THR A 404 -19.83 2.78 15.72
N ALA A 405 -20.05 4.05 16.05
CA ALA A 405 -20.24 4.55 17.42
C ALA A 405 -19.11 4.11 18.40
N LEU A 406 -17.88 3.92 17.91
CA LEU A 406 -16.68 3.76 18.73
C LEU A 406 -16.17 5.10 19.26
N GLU A 407 -16.48 6.18 18.52
CA GLU A 407 -16.32 7.57 18.95
C GLU A 407 -17.68 8.27 18.99
N THR A 408 -17.79 9.33 19.77
CA THR A 408 -18.98 10.16 19.83
C THR A 408 -18.79 11.42 18.99
N ALA A 409 -19.77 11.77 18.17
CA ALA A 409 -19.78 13.04 17.44
C ALA A 409 -19.93 14.22 18.39
N ASP A 410 -19.33 15.37 18.04
CA ASP A 410 -19.51 16.62 18.76
C ASP A 410 -20.77 17.35 18.27
N SER A 411 -21.12 17.20 16.97
CA SER A 411 -22.39 17.62 16.38
C SER A 411 -22.70 16.82 15.11
N GLY A 412 -23.90 17.00 14.57
CA GLY A 412 -24.43 16.23 13.45
C GLY A 412 -25.22 15.01 13.87
N SER A 413 -25.65 14.20 12.89
CA SER A 413 -26.43 12.98 13.13
C SER A 413 -25.97 11.82 12.25
N ILE A 414 -26.16 10.60 12.76
CA ILE A 414 -25.88 9.35 12.04
C ILE A 414 -27.12 8.48 12.16
N VAL A 415 -27.83 8.28 11.05
CA VAL A 415 -29.06 7.50 10.97
C VAL A 415 -28.76 6.18 10.28
N ILE A 416 -29.01 5.04 10.96
CA ILE A 416 -28.83 3.70 10.40
C ILE A 416 -30.17 2.96 10.46
N GLY A 417 -30.69 2.54 9.30
CA GLY A 417 -31.98 1.87 9.20
C GLY A 417 -33.13 2.71 9.77
N GLY A 418 -33.08 4.03 9.57
CA GLY A 418 -34.08 5.00 10.05
C GLY A 418 -33.95 5.41 11.52
N GLU A 419 -32.96 4.90 12.28
CA GLU A 419 -32.76 5.23 13.70
C GLU A 419 -31.48 6.08 13.89
N ASP A 420 -31.60 7.25 14.51
CA ASP A 420 -30.46 8.12 14.83
C ASP A 420 -29.65 7.55 16.01
N ILE A 421 -28.50 6.95 15.71
CA ILE A 421 -27.64 6.30 16.71
C ILE A 421 -26.93 7.29 17.63
N THR A 422 -26.82 8.57 17.25
CA THR A 422 -26.16 9.59 18.07
C THR A 422 -26.98 9.95 19.32
N LYS A 423 -28.28 9.73 19.27
CA LYS A 423 -29.24 10.00 20.36
C LYS A 423 -29.48 8.81 21.28
N LEU A 424 -28.95 7.64 20.97
CA LEU A 424 -29.20 6.42 21.72
C LEU A 424 -28.44 6.41 23.06
N ASN A 425 -29.10 5.88 24.10
CA ASN A 425 -28.42 5.59 25.36
C ASN A 425 -27.49 4.36 25.21
N ARG A 426 -26.51 4.22 26.12
CA ARG A 426 -25.50 3.16 26.07
C ARG A 426 -26.05 1.74 25.96
N LYS A 427 -27.21 1.45 26.60
CA LYS A 427 -27.82 0.12 26.59
C LYS A 427 -28.41 -0.21 25.23
N THR A 428 -29.18 0.70 24.66
CA THR A 428 -29.78 0.57 23.32
C THR A 428 -28.70 0.51 22.25
N LEU A 429 -27.71 1.43 22.32
CA LEU A 429 -26.59 1.47 21.38
C LEU A 429 -25.80 0.15 21.39
N ARG A 430 -25.55 -0.45 22.58
CA ARG A 430 -24.87 -1.76 22.66
C ARG A 430 -25.63 -2.86 21.92
N ALA A 431 -26.97 -2.87 22.01
CA ALA A 431 -27.78 -3.82 21.27
C ALA A 431 -27.77 -3.58 19.76
N ARG A 432 -27.75 -2.30 19.33
CA ARG A 432 -27.71 -1.91 17.91
C ARG A 432 -26.37 -2.15 17.25
N ARG A 433 -25.27 -2.13 17.99
CA ARG A 433 -23.92 -2.40 17.46
C ARG A 433 -23.78 -3.75 16.75
N ARG A 434 -24.69 -4.70 16.96
CA ARG A 434 -24.71 -5.94 16.19
C ARG A 434 -24.96 -5.71 14.69
N ASN A 435 -25.69 -4.64 14.33
CA ASN A 435 -26.10 -4.36 12.96
C ASN A 435 -25.01 -3.63 12.15
N PHE A 436 -24.03 -3.01 12.82
CA PHE A 436 -22.91 -2.32 12.18
C PHE A 436 -21.59 -2.68 12.86
N GLN A 437 -20.63 -3.10 12.09
CA GLN A 437 -19.35 -3.62 12.56
C GLN A 437 -18.18 -2.90 11.91
N LEU A 438 -17.04 -2.83 12.62
CA LEU A 438 -15.78 -2.29 12.10
C LEU A 438 -14.77 -3.41 11.88
N MET A 439 -14.22 -3.48 10.68
CA MET A 439 -13.01 -4.21 10.38
C MET A 439 -11.82 -3.26 10.52
N PHE A 440 -10.93 -3.54 11.47
CA PHE A 440 -9.83 -2.65 11.82
C PHE A 440 -8.68 -2.73 10.80
N GLN A 441 -7.94 -1.64 10.67
CA GLN A 441 -6.82 -1.45 9.74
C GLN A 441 -5.70 -2.48 9.91
N ASP A 442 -5.29 -2.76 11.15
CA ASP A 442 -4.18 -3.67 11.45
C ASP A 442 -4.68 -5.02 11.98
N PRO A 443 -4.57 -6.11 11.18
CA PRO A 443 -4.97 -7.44 11.61
C PRO A 443 -4.11 -7.99 12.76
N TYR A 444 -2.86 -7.49 12.93
CA TYR A 444 -1.99 -7.90 14.04
C TYR A 444 -2.43 -7.26 15.36
N ALA A 445 -2.74 -5.97 15.36
CA ALA A 445 -3.20 -5.25 16.55
C ALA A 445 -4.65 -5.57 16.92
N SER A 446 -5.48 -5.97 15.94
CA SER A 446 -6.90 -6.24 16.16
C SER A 446 -7.23 -7.62 16.74
N LEU A 447 -6.32 -8.59 16.60
CA LEU A 447 -6.49 -9.96 17.09
C LEU A 447 -5.52 -10.22 18.25
N ASP A 448 -6.04 -10.61 19.43
CA ASP A 448 -5.16 -10.98 20.55
C ASP A 448 -4.34 -12.23 20.19
N PRO A 449 -3.00 -12.13 20.08
CA PRO A 449 -2.13 -13.23 19.66
C PRO A 449 -2.14 -14.42 20.65
N ARG A 450 -2.63 -14.22 21.88
CA ARG A 450 -2.74 -15.24 22.92
C ARG A 450 -4.06 -16.00 22.87
N MET A 451 -5.00 -15.57 22.03
CA MET A 451 -6.29 -16.21 21.89
C MET A 451 -6.32 -17.14 20.67
N ARG A 452 -7.03 -18.28 20.81
CA ARG A 452 -7.35 -19.14 19.67
C ARG A 452 -8.41 -18.48 18.80
N VAL A 453 -8.39 -18.75 17.50
CA VAL A 453 -9.34 -18.19 16.52
C VAL A 453 -10.78 -18.46 16.91
N GLY A 454 -11.12 -19.69 17.35
CA GLY A 454 -12.48 -20.02 17.80
C GLY A 454 -12.94 -19.15 18.98
N ARG A 455 -12.05 -18.74 19.89
CA ARG A 455 -12.40 -17.84 20.99
C ARG A 455 -12.61 -16.40 20.50
N ILE A 456 -11.77 -15.94 19.57
CA ILE A 456 -11.88 -14.61 18.96
C ILE A 456 -13.23 -14.46 18.24
N LEU A 457 -13.60 -15.46 17.43
CA LEU A 457 -14.86 -15.42 16.66
C LEU A 457 -16.10 -15.61 17.56
N ARG A 458 -15.97 -16.32 18.68
CA ARG A 458 -17.07 -16.52 19.65
C ARG A 458 -17.32 -15.28 20.51
N GLU A 459 -16.33 -14.44 20.75
CA GLU A 459 -16.42 -13.30 21.65
C GLU A 459 -17.60 -12.36 21.34
N PRO A 460 -17.83 -11.91 20.08
CA PRO A 460 -18.99 -11.08 19.74
C PRO A 460 -20.34 -11.75 20.06
N LEU A 461 -20.50 -13.03 19.74
CA LEU A 461 -21.69 -13.81 19.99
C LEU A 461 -21.99 -13.93 21.49
N ALA A 462 -20.97 -14.22 22.29
CA ALA A 462 -21.06 -14.34 23.74
C ALA A 462 -21.43 -13.00 24.41
N ILE A 463 -20.83 -11.87 23.95
CA ILE A 463 -21.12 -10.53 24.46
C ILE A 463 -22.57 -10.12 24.17
N GLN A 464 -23.08 -10.46 22.98
CA GLN A 464 -24.46 -10.17 22.58
C GLN A 464 -25.45 -11.23 23.04
N LYS A 465 -24.99 -12.32 23.69
CA LYS A 465 -25.81 -13.44 24.17
C LYS A 465 -26.61 -14.11 23.06
N ILE A 466 -25.99 -14.32 21.90
CA ILE A 466 -26.61 -14.97 20.73
C ILE A 466 -26.27 -16.46 20.76
N GLY A 467 -27.28 -17.29 20.77
CA GLY A 467 -27.19 -18.75 20.71
C GLY A 467 -26.56 -19.44 21.93
N THR A 468 -26.70 -20.75 21.98
CA THR A 468 -25.98 -21.64 22.90
C THR A 468 -24.50 -21.78 22.50
N ARG A 469 -23.73 -22.50 23.31
CA ARG A 469 -22.30 -22.72 23.01
C ARG A 469 -22.12 -23.59 21.76
N GLU A 470 -22.98 -24.53 21.56
CA GLU A 470 -23.05 -25.44 20.42
C GLU A 470 -23.40 -24.68 19.14
N GLU A 471 -24.46 -23.88 19.16
CA GLU A 471 -24.85 -23.03 18.01
C GLU A 471 -23.79 -21.99 17.66
N GLN A 472 -23.11 -21.41 18.65
CA GLN A 472 -21.96 -20.53 18.43
C GLN A 472 -20.82 -21.25 17.74
N HIS A 473 -20.56 -22.53 18.09
CA HIS A 473 -19.51 -23.32 17.46
C HIS A 473 -19.85 -23.61 16.00
N GLU A 474 -21.08 -23.98 15.69
CA GLU A 474 -21.57 -24.19 14.33
C GLU A 474 -21.45 -22.91 13.49
N THR A 475 -21.91 -21.79 14.05
CA THR A 475 -21.76 -20.46 13.39
C THR A 475 -20.30 -20.17 13.06
N ILE A 476 -19.36 -20.45 13.96
CA ILE A 476 -17.93 -20.20 13.73
C ILE A 476 -17.41 -21.10 12.61
N GLN A 477 -17.83 -22.35 12.51
CA GLN A 477 -17.43 -23.24 11.41
C GLN A 477 -17.92 -22.72 10.05
N VAL A 478 -19.17 -22.23 9.98
CA VAL A 478 -19.70 -21.61 8.76
C VAL A 478 -18.89 -20.37 8.41
N LEU A 479 -18.63 -19.47 9.36
CA LEU A 479 -17.83 -18.27 9.13
C LEU A 479 -16.41 -18.58 8.63
N LEU A 480 -15.76 -19.62 9.17
CA LEU A 480 -14.43 -20.05 8.68
C LEU A 480 -14.50 -20.55 7.24
N ALA A 481 -15.55 -21.31 6.89
CA ALA A 481 -15.77 -21.77 5.52
C ALA A 481 -16.04 -20.61 4.56
N ASP A 482 -16.87 -19.62 4.96
CA ASP A 482 -17.21 -18.43 4.17
C ASP A 482 -15.97 -17.63 3.81
N VAL A 483 -15.01 -17.50 4.75
CA VAL A 483 -13.75 -16.79 4.49
C VAL A 483 -12.65 -17.68 3.89
N GLY A 484 -12.96 -18.95 3.59
CA GLY A 484 -12.05 -19.90 2.96
C GLY A 484 -10.90 -20.35 3.87
N LEU A 485 -11.17 -20.52 5.16
CA LEU A 485 -10.24 -21.12 6.13
C LEU A 485 -10.68 -22.55 6.48
N ALA A 486 -9.71 -23.42 6.73
CA ALA A 486 -9.97 -24.80 7.10
C ALA A 486 -10.60 -24.89 8.52
N PRO A 487 -11.44 -25.90 8.80
CA PRO A 487 -12.14 -26.05 10.09
C PRO A 487 -11.19 -26.14 11.31
N ASP A 488 -9.99 -26.72 11.13
CA ASP A 488 -8.96 -26.84 12.18
C ASP A 488 -8.38 -25.47 12.61
N ALA A 489 -8.59 -24.41 11.82
CA ALA A 489 -8.23 -23.04 12.17
C ALA A 489 -8.82 -22.61 13.51
N ILE A 490 -9.95 -23.18 13.92
CA ILE A 490 -10.66 -22.85 15.18
C ILE A 490 -9.78 -23.04 16.42
N ASP A 491 -8.88 -24.05 16.40
CA ASP A 491 -8.04 -24.43 17.53
C ASP A 491 -6.65 -23.77 17.52
N ARG A 492 -6.28 -23.13 16.43
CA ARG A 492 -4.99 -22.46 16.26
C ARG A 492 -4.99 -21.04 16.83
N TYR A 493 -3.80 -20.56 17.18
CA TYR A 493 -3.61 -19.18 17.66
C TYR A 493 -3.49 -18.19 16.49
N ALA A 494 -3.93 -16.94 16.71
CA ALA A 494 -3.89 -15.91 15.69
C ALA A 494 -2.48 -15.66 15.12
N HIS A 495 -1.42 -15.80 15.94
CA HIS A 495 -0.05 -15.60 15.50
C HIS A 495 0.50 -16.70 14.57
N GLU A 496 -0.16 -17.85 14.47
CA GLU A 496 0.22 -18.95 13.57
C GLU A 496 -0.25 -18.78 12.13
N PHE A 497 -1.01 -17.70 11.85
CA PHE A 497 -1.57 -17.40 10.54
C PHE A 497 -0.78 -16.30 9.81
N SER A 498 -0.76 -16.38 8.47
CA SER A 498 -0.22 -15.32 7.62
C SER A 498 -1.06 -14.03 7.72
N GLY A 499 -0.51 -12.89 7.26
CA GLY A 499 -1.23 -11.61 7.23
C GLY A 499 -2.59 -11.71 6.55
N GLY A 500 -2.67 -12.32 5.36
CA GLY A 500 -3.92 -12.49 4.63
C GLY A 500 -4.91 -13.42 5.32
N GLN A 501 -4.44 -14.48 5.98
CA GLN A 501 -5.31 -15.35 6.78
C GLN A 501 -5.84 -14.63 8.02
N ARG A 502 -5.03 -13.80 8.68
CA ARG A 502 -5.50 -12.95 9.80
C ARG A 502 -6.54 -11.93 9.35
N GLN A 503 -6.35 -11.36 8.15
CA GLN A 503 -7.34 -10.46 7.57
C GLN A 503 -8.69 -11.16 7.34
N ARG A 504 -8.68 -12.41 6.86
CA ARG A 504 -9.88 -13.23 6.72
C ARG A 504 -10.52 -13.56 8.07
N ILE A 505 -9.72 -13.80 9.13
CA ILE A 505 -10.23 -13.97 10.51
C ILE A 505 -10.86 -12.67 11.00
N GLY A 506 -10.26 -11.50 10.73
CA GLY A 506 -10.82 -10.18 11.05
C GLY A 506 -12.16 -9.94 10.37
N LEU A 507 -12.27 -10.33 9.10
CA LEU A 507 -13.53 -10.26 8.33
C LEU A 507 -14.59 -11.22 8.91
N ALA A 508 -14.23 -12.48 9.20
CA ALA A 508 -15.13 -13.43 9.85
C ALA A 508 -15.63 -12.92 11.21
N ARG A 509 -14.76 -12.25 12.00
CA ARG A 509 -15.16 -11.63 13.27
C ARG A 509 -16.17 -10.51 13.07
N ALA A 510 -15.98 -9.67 12.06
CA ALA A 510 -16.94 -8.61 11.74
C ALA A 510 -18.31 -9.18 11.31
N LEU A 511 -18.32 -10.32 10.61
CA LEU A 511 -19.55 -11.00 10.15
C LEU A 511 -20.24 -11.83 11.24
N ALA A 512 -19.60 -12.12 12.36
CA ALA A 512 -20.09 -13.03 13.38
C ALA A 512 -21.48 -12.67 13.94
N LEU A 513 -21.88 -11.40 13.90
CA LEU A 513 -23.17 -10.91 14.36
C LEU A 513 -24.21 -10.72 13.23
N ASN A 514 -23.89 -11.16 12.01
CA ASN A 514 -24.70 -10.94 10.80
C ASN A 514 -25.12 -9.46 10.63
N PRO A 515 -24.13 -8.54 10.51
CA PRO A 515 -24.41 -7.11 10.40
C PRO A 515 -25.02 -6.76 9.04
N THR A 516 -25.76 -5.64 8.98
CA THR A 516 -26.22 -5.05 7.70
C THR A 516 -25.19 -4.07 7.11
N LEU A 517 -24.33 -3.47 7.97
CA LEU A 517 -23.30 -2.50 7.59
C LEU A 517 -21.95 -2.93 8.14
N VAL A 518 -20.94 -2.97 7.26
CA VAL A 518 -19.54 -3.19 7.64
C VAL A 518 -18.69 -2.01 7.20
N VAL A 519 -18.02 -1.37 8.13
CA VAL A 519 -17.00 -0.37 7.85
C VAL A 519 -15.65 -1.09 7.78
N ALA A 520 -15.03 -1.11 6.61
CA ALA A 520 -13.71 -1.71 6.40
C ALA A 520 -12.64 -0.61 6.33
N ASP A 521 -11.87 -0.46 7.41
CA ASP A 521 -10.80 0.54 7.49
C ASP A 521 -9.50 -0.07 6.98
N GLU A 522 -9.06 0.35 5.80
CA GLU A 522 -7.89 -0.13 5.08
C GLU A 522 -7.77 -1.67 5.00
N PRO A 523 -8.79 -2.36 4.44
CA PRO A 523 -8.93 -3.81 4.55
C PRO A 523 -7.79 -4.62 3.92
N VAL A 524 -6.94 -4.02 3.08
CA VAL A 524 -5.89 -4.73 2.33
C VAL A 524 -4.54 -3.99 2.29
N SER A 525 -4.35 -2.93 3.07
CA SER A 525 -3.16 -2.06 3.02
C SER A 525 -1.84 -2.78 3.37
N ALA A 526 -1.89 -3.78 4.24
CA ALA A 526 -0.71 -4.53 4.70
C ALA A 526 -0.53 -5.88 3.95
N LEU A 527 -1.19 -6.07 2.80
CA LEU A 527 -1.19 -7.33 2.08
C LEU A 527 -0.46 -7.23 0.74
N ASP A 528 0.23 -8.30 0.38
CA ASP A 528 0.82 -8.48 -0.95
C ASP A 528 -0.25 -8.46 -2.06
N VAL A 529 0.14 -8.07 -3.26
CA VAL A 529 -0.74 -7.93 -4.42
C VAL A 529 -1.60 -9.18 -4.67
N SER A 530 -1.02 -10.39 -4.62
CA SER A 530 -1.74 -11.64 -4.87
C SER A 530 -2.75 -11.99 -3.78
N ILE A 531 -2.44 -11.69 -2.52
CA ILE A 531 -3.35 -11.91 -1.39
C ILE A 531 -4.41 -10.81 -1.35
N ARG A 532 -4.05 -9.58 -1.71
CA ARG A 532 -4.95 -8.43 -1.82
C ARG A 532 -6.13 -8.75 -2.75
N SER A 533 -5.86 -9.23 -3.97
CA SER A 533 -6.91 -9.61 -4.93
C SER A 533 -7.83 -10.72 -4.42
N GLN A 534 -7.29 -11.71 -3.69
CA GLN A 534 -8.10 -12.76 -3.05
C GLN A 534 -9.06 -12.20 -1.99
N VAL A 535 -8.58 -11.26 -1.14
CA VAL A 535 -9.42 -10.65 -0.09
C VAL A 535 -10.48 -9.74 -0.69
N LEU A 536 -10.15 -8.96 -1.72
CA LEU A 536 -11.10 -8.10 -2.43
C LEU A 536 -12.21 -8.93 -3.10
N ASN A 537 -11.85 -10.01 -3.80
CA ASN A 537 -12.82 -10.95 -4.38
C ASN A 537 -13.69 -11.62 -3.29
N LEU A 538 -13.10 -11.92 -2.13
CA LEU A 538 -13.83 -12.47 -0.99
C LEU A 538 -14.85 -11.45 -0.46
N MET A 539 -14.48 -10.18 -0.29
CA MET A 539 -15.39 -9.13 0.19
C MET A 539 -16.61 -8.97 -0.74
N LYS A 540 -16.40 -8.96 -2.07
CA LYS A 540 -17.51 -8.92 -3.04
C LYS A 540 -18.44 -10.14 -2.93
N ARG A 541 -17.85 -11.33 -2.84
CA ARG A 541 -18.65 -12.56 -2.69
C ARG A 541 -19.48 -12.54 -1.41
N LEU A 542 -18.89 -12.07 -0.30
CA LEU A 542 -19.61 -11.96 0.98
C LEU A 542 -20.69 -10.87 0.93
N GLN A 543 -20.47 -9.77 0.20
CA GLN A 543 -21.47 -8.75 -0.05
C GLN A 543 -22.71 -9.35 -0.75
N GLU A 544 -22.49 -10.11 -1.82
CA GLU A 544 -23.54 -10.77 -2.58
C GLU A 544 -24.28 -11.85 -1.75
N SER A 545 -23.55 -12.66 -0.97
CA SER A 545 -24.12 -13.80 -0.23
C SER A 545 -24.83 -13.41 1.06
N HIS A 546 -24.44 -12.30 1.69
CA HIS A 546 -25.00 -11.84 2.97
C HIS A 546 -25.76 -10.50 2.87
N ASP A 547 -25.97 -9.97 1.66
CA ASP A 547 -26.63 -8.66 1.41
C ASP A 547 -25.99 -7.52 2.23
N LEU A 548 -24.65 -7.46 2.23
CA LEU A 548 -23.89 -6.52 3.04
C LEU A 548 -23.80 -5.15 2.38
N THR A 549 -23.91 -4.11 3.18
CA THR A 549 -23.54 -2.74 2.81
C THR A 549 -22.14 -2.45 3.34
N TYR A 550 -21.28 -1.88 2.51
CA TYR A 550 -19.91 -1.54 2.91
C TYR A 550 -19.67 -0.04 2.94
N ILE A 551 -18.84 0.40 3.92
CA ILE A 551 -18.03 1.62 3.80
C ILE A 551 -16.58 1.15 3.75
N VAL A 552 -15.92 1.40 2.63
CA VAL A 552 -14.50 1.04 2.44
C VAL A 552 -13.66 2.31 2.57
N ILE A 553 -12.84 2.36 3.60
CA ILE A 553 -11.87 3.44 3.82
C ILE A 553 -10.54 2.96 3.28
N SER A 554 -9.96 3.70 2.33
CA SER A 554 -8.64 3.37 1.79
C SER A 554 -7.91 4.62 1.29
N HIS A 555 -6.59 4.56 1.30
CA HIS A 555 -5.73 5.48 0.58
C HIS A 555 -5.36 4.93 -0.81
N ASP A 556 -5.61 3.64 -1.08
CA ASP A 556 -5.40 2.99 -2.38
C ASP A 556 -6.67 3.14 -3.24
N LEU A 557 -6.59 4.07 -4.22
CA LEU A 557 -7.71 4.38 -5.08
C LEU A 557 -8.05 3.21 -6.04
N ALA A 558 -7.08 2.39 -6.43
CA ALA A 558 -7.35 1.23 -7.30
C ALA A 558 -8.22 0.18 -6.58
N VAL A 559 -7.99 -0.01 -5.27
CA VAL A 559 -8.82 -0.85 -4.40
C VAL A 559 -10.24 -0.31 -4.32
N VAL A 560 -10.38 1.01 -4.13
CA VAL A 560 -11.71 1.65 -4.03
C VAL A 560 -12.43 1.62 -5.37
N LYS A 561 -11.74 1.88 -6.49
CA LYS A 561 -12.32 1.74 -7.86
C LYS A 561 -12.94 0.37 -8.07
N TYR A 562 -12.28 -0.68 -7.60
CA TYR A 562 -12.74 -2.06 -7.74
C TYR A 562 -13.96 -2.38 -6.86
N LEU A 563 -14.01 -1.87 -5.61
CA LEU A 563 -15.06 -2.24 -4.65
C LEU A 563 -16.26 -1.29 -4.64
N ALA A 564 -16.03 0.01 -4.83
CA ALA A 564 -17.02 1.04 -4.54
C ALA A 564 -17.93 1.36 -5.74
N ASP A 565 -19.21 1.54 -5.43
CA ASP A 565 -20.22 2.06 -6.35
C ASP A 565 -20.20 3.59 -6.34
N THR A 566 -20.15 4.19 -5.14
CA THR A 566 -20.06 5.63 -4.91
C THR A 566 -18.79 5.96 -4.12
N ILE A 567 -18.15 7.10 -4.43
CA ILE A 567 -16.92 7.55 -3.78
C ILE A 567 -17.12 8.93 -3.15
N GLY A 568 -16.63 9.10 -1.93
CA GLY A 568 -16.40 10.38 -1.28
C GLY A 568 -14.91 10.67 -1.12
N VAL A 569 -14.43 11.75 -1.72
CA VAL A 569 -13.04 12.21 -1.61
C VAL A 569 -12.92 13.18 -0.45
N MET A 570 -12.09 12.82 0.53
CA MET A 570 -11.95 13.58 1.77
C MET A 570 -10.61 14.30 1.86
N TYR A 571 -10.62 15.58 2.22
CA TYR A 571 -9.44 16.41 2.44
C TYR A 571 -9.58 17.21 3.72
N LEU A 572 -8.62 17.09 4.65
CA LEU A 572 -8.58 17.81 5.94
C LEU A 572 -9.96 17.90 6.64
N GLY A 573 -10.62 16.77 6.83
CA GLY A 573 -11.88 16.71 7.58
C GLY A 573 -13.14 17.04 6.78
N LYS A 574 -13.06 17.27 5.47
CA LYS A 574 -14.21 17.61 4.61
C LYS A 574 -14.28 16.72 3.38
N ILE A 575 -15.50 16.40 2.92
CA ILE A 575 -15.71 15.83 1.58
C ILE A 575 -15.62 16.96 0.58
N VAL A 576 -14.67 16.85 -0.36
CA VAL A 576 -14.42 17.86 -1.41
C VAL A 576 -15.04 17.46 -2.74
N GLU A 577 -15.26 16.17 -2.97
CA GLU A 577 -15.95 15.65 -4.15
C GLU A 577 -16.62 14.32 -3.80
N THR A 578 -17.79 14.06 -4.36
CA THR A 578 -18.51 12.79 -4.21
C THR A 578 -19.33 12.48 -5.46
N GLY A 579 -19.40 11.21 -5.83
CA GLY A 579 -20.15 10.76 -6.99
C GLY A 579 -19.97 9.28 -7.31
N PRO A 580 -20.60 8.80 -8.41
CA PRO A 580 -20.39 7.45 -8.90
C PRO A 580 -18.90 7.17 -9.15
N SER A 581 -18.45 5.96 -8.82
CA SER A 581 -17.03 5.58 -8.92
C SER A 581 -16.47 5.87 -10.32
N THR A 582 -17.15 5.45 -11.39
CA THR A 582 -16.74 5.70 -12.77
C THR A 582 -16.56 7.19 -13.06
N THR A 583 -17.54 8.01 -12.68
CA THR A 583 -17.52 9.46 -12.92
C THR A 583 -16.35 10.15 -12.20
N ILE A 584 -16.08 9.79 -10.96
CA ILE A 584 -14.95 10.35 -10.17
C ILE A 584 -13.61 10.06 -10.84
N TYR A 585 -13.42 8.85 -11.40
CA TYR A 585 -12.15 8.50 -12.06
C TYR A 585 -12.00 9.07 -13.46
N GLU A 586 -13.07 9.10 -14.24
CA GLU A 586 -13.04 9.55 -15.64
C GLU A 586 -13.15 11.07 -15.77
N HIS A 587 -13.91 11.71 -14.87
CA HIS A 587 -14.25 13.12 -14.92
C HIS A 587 -14.12 13.81 -13.55
N PRO A 588 -12.95 13.79 -12.92
CA PRO A 588 -12.76 14.49 -11.65
C PRO A 588 -12.93 16.00 -11.83
N VAL A 589 -13.71 16.62 -10.97
CA VAL A 589 -14.04 18.06 -11.03
C VAL A 589 -13.18 18.87 -10.04
N HIS A 590 -12.87 18.29 -8.88
CA HIS A 590 -12.03 18.96 -7.90
C HIS A 590 -10.54 18.74 -8.23
N PRO A 591 -9.69 19.81 -8.27
CA PRO A 591 -8.27 19.69 -8.58
C PRO A 591 -7.50 18.67 -7.70
N TYR A 592 -7.89 18.54 -6.42
CA TYR A 592 -7.31 17.54 -5.53
C TYR A 592 -7.60 16.10 -5.99
N THR A 593 -8.83 15.81 -6.39
CA THR A 593 -9.23 14.48 -6.88
C THR A 593 -8.45 14.09 -8.12
N ALA A 594 -8.31 15.01 -9.09
CA ALA A 594 -7.52 14.77 -10.29
C ALA A 594 -6.06 14.44 -9.96
N ARG A 595 -5.46 15.21 -9.04
CA ARG A 595 -4.07 14.97 -8.60
C ARG A 595 -3.91 13.66 -7.83
N LEU A 596 -4.91 13.25 -7.04
CA LEU A 596 -4.91 11.94 -6.38
C LEU A 596 -4.89 10.81 -7.40
N ILE A 597 -5.70 10.90 -8.45
CA ILE A 597 -5.79 9.90 -9.51
C ILE A 597 -4.49 9.85 -10.33
N GLU A 598 -3.92 11.01 -10.69
CA GLU A 598 -2.62 11.10 -11.38
C GLU A 598 -1.46 10.48 -10.60
N ALA A 599 -1.53 10.51 -9.27
CA ALA A 599 -0.49 9.96 -8.40
C ALA A 599 -0.50 8.42 -8.32
N ILE A 600 -1.55 7.73 -8.81
CA ILE A 600 -1.63 6.27 -8.78
C ILE A 600 -0.57 5.68 -9.73
N PRO A 601 0.34 4.81 -9.25
CA PRO A 601 1.29 4.14 -10.14
C PRO A 601 0.56 3.20 -11.11
N LEU A 602 0.83 3.33 -12.39
CA LEU A 602 0.22 2.49 -13.44
C LEU A 602 1.17 1.34 -13.81
N PRO A 603 0.65 0.10 -13.95
CA PRO A 603 1.48 -1.04 -14.35
C PRO A 603 1.68 -1.05 -15.87
N SER A 604 2.19 0.06 -16.43
CA SER A 604 2.51 0.28 -17.82
C SER A 604 3.65 1.31 -17.93
N PRO A 605 4.84 0.91 -18.40
CA PRO A 605 5.98 1.82 -18.58
C PRO A 605 5.67 2.98 -19.53
N GLU A 606 4.92 2.73 -20.61
CA GLU A 606 4.52 3.74 -21.58
C GLU A 606 3.65 4.82 -20.93
N LEU A 607 2.60 4.41 -20.21
CA LEU A 607 1.69 5.35 -19.53
C LEU A 607 2.39 6.11 -18.40
N GLU A 608 3.28 5.46 -17.64
CA GLU A 608 4.04 6.14 -16.59
C GLU A 608 4.98 7.22 -17.15
N ARG A 609 5.61 7.00 -18.30
CA ARG A 609 6.47 8.00 -18.99
C ARG A 609 5.68 9.21 -19.51
N THR A 610 4.39 9.03 -19.83
CA THR A 610 3.53 10.12 -20.33
C THR A 610 2.95 10.99 -19.22
N LYS A 611 3.01 10.54 -17.96
CA LYS A 611 2.55 11.34 -16.82
C LYS A 611 3.31 12.65 -16.74
N SER A 612 2.58 13.73 -16.56
CA SER A 612 3.10 15.11 -16.59
C SER A 612 4.08 15.47 -15.47
N GLY A 613 4.41 14.54 -14.57
CA GLY A 613 5.26 14.79 -13.39
C GLY A 613 4.66 15.77 -12.39
N GLN A 614 3.40 16.15 -12.54
CA GLN A 614 2.73 17.12 -11.68
C GLN A 614 2.23 16.46 -10.39
N VAL A 615 3.16 16.11 -9.51
CA VAL A 615 2.83 15.63 -8.17
C VAL A 615 2.25 16.76 -7.33
N VAL A 616 1.27 16.48 -6.47
CA VAL A 616 0.74 17.46 -5.51
C VAL A 616 1.91 18.02 -4.68
N LYS A 617 2.16 19.33 -4.79
CA LYS A 617 3.28 19.98 -4.10
C LYS A 617 2.96 20.21 -2.62
N GLY A 618 3.98 20.08 -1.78
CA GLY A 618 3.90 20.37 -0.35
C GLY A 618 3.21 19.26 0.47
N GLU A 619 3.23 19.44 1.77
CA GLU A 619 2.63 18.52 2.74
C GLU A 619 1.18 18.90 3.06
N LEU A 620 0.45 17.92 3.63
CA LEU A 620 -0.89 18.16 4.17
C LEU A 620 -0.80 19.24 5.28
N PRO A 621 -1.57 20.34 5.19
CA PRO A 621 -1.59 21.33 6.24
C PRO A 621 -2.06 20.74 7.58
N SER A 622 -1.72 21.43 8.68
CA SER A 622 -2.07 20.95 10.01
C SER A 622 -3.59 20.99 10.24
N ALA A 623 -4.15 19.88 10.70
CA ALA A 623 -5.54 19.82 11.15
C ALA A 623 -5.80 20.61 12.47
N LEU A 624 -4.72 21.11 13.13
CA LEU A 624 -4.83 22.02 14.28
C LEU A 624 -5.17 23.44 13.88
N ASP A 625 -4.70 23.88 12.71
CA ASP A 625 -4.90 25.22 12.15
C ASP A 625 -5.14 25.06 10.64
N PRO A 626 -6.33 24.56 10.25
CA PRO A 626 -6.64 24.35 8.85
C PRO A 626 -6.71 25.68 8.10
N PRO A 627 -6.30 25.73 6.81
CA PRO A 627 -6.41 26.93 5.99
C PRO A 627 -7.83 27.50 5.98
N SER A 628 -7.97 28.83 6.05
CA SER A 628 -9.25 29.53 5.88
C SER A 628 -9.81 29.32 4.49
N GLY A 629 -11.13 29.40 4.30
CA GLY A 629 -11.78 29.19 3.03
C GLY A 629 -11.58 27.76 2.50
N CYS A 630 -11.17 27.60 1.24
CA CYS A 630 -10.85 26.29 0.67
C CYS A 630 -9.62 25.69 1.35
N ARG A 631 -9.76 24.55 2.00
CA ARG A 631 -8.67 23.87 2.73
C ARG A 631 -7.53 23.40 1.83
N PHE A 632 -7.81 23.12 0.54
CA PHE A 632 -6.81 22.70 -0.44
C PHE A 632 -6.03 23.87 -1.07
N ARG A 633 -6.43 25.15 -0.88
CA ARG A 633 -5.86 26.32 -1.55
C ARG A 633 -4.34 26.48 -1.46
N THR A 634 -3.73 26.01 -0.38
CA THR A 634 -2.27 26.12 -0.18
C THR A 634 -1.45 25.16 -1.05
N ARG A 635 -2.12 24.19 -1.66
CA ARG A 635 -1.52 23.15 -2.55
C ARG A 635 -2.16 23.18 -3.95
N CYS A 636 -3.14 24.05 -4.17
CA CYS A 636 -3.89 24.15 -5.42
C CYS A 636 -3.22 25.14 -6.37
N ASP A 637 -2.91 24.72 -7.57
CA ASP A 637 -2.35 25.55 -8.65
C ASP A 637 -3.38 26.53 -9.25
N ARG A 638 -4.68 26.33 -8.98
CA ARG A 638 -5.80 27.18 -9.40
C ARG A 638 -6.33 28.08 -8.29
N ALA A 639 -5.63 28.16 -7.14
CA ALA A 639 -6.11 28.95 -6.02
C ALA A 639 -6.17 30.46 -6.36
N SER A 640 -7.26 31.13 -5.94
CA SER A 640 -7.47 32.57 -6.04
C SER A 640 -7.73 33.17 -4.66
N ASP A 641 -7.88 34.51 -4.57
CA ASP A 641 -8.25 35.17 -3.33
C ASP A 641 -9.62 34.72 -2.82
N LEU A 642 -10.57 34.42 -3.71
CA LEU A 642 -11.87 33.84 -3.34
C LEU A 642 -11.71 32.54 -2.55
N CYS A 643 -10.76 31.67 -2.95
CA CYS A 643 -10.47 30.42 -2.23
C CYS A 643 -9.91 30.65 -0.81
N LYS A 644 -9.38 31.85 -0.54
CA LYS A 644 -8.88 32.24 0.78
C LYS A 644 -9.96 32.83 1.68
N GLU A 645 -10.91 33.54 1.08
CA GLU A 645 -11.96 34.28 1.78
C GLU A 645 -13.18 33.43 2.07
N GLU A 646 -13.58 32.57 1.11
CA GLU A 646 -14.82 31.81 1.19
C GLU A 646 -14.56 30.29 1.12
N GLU A 647 -15.30 29.55 1.92
CA GLU A 647 -15.33 28.09 1.84
C GLU A 647 -16.25 27.65 0.71
N PRO A 648 -15.76 26.82 -0.26
CA PRO A 648 -16.60 26.33 -1.33
C PRO A 648 -17.62 25.31 -0.80
N LEU A 649 -18.87 25.46 -1.20
CA LEU A 649 -19.95 24.51 -0.91
C LEU A 649 -19.99 23.41 -1.96
N LEU A 650 -20.48 22.22 -1.56
CA LEU A 650 -20.76 21.15 -2.51
C LEU A 650 -21.84 21.60 -3.50
N ARG A 651 -21.52 21.56 -4.81
CA ARG A 651 -22.41 21.88 -5.93
C ARG A 651 -22.51 20.69 -6.87
N THR A 652 -23.65 20.54 -7.54
CA THR A 652 -23.91 19.47 -8.49
C THR A 652 -23.26 19.78 -9.84
N PHE A 653 -22.54 18.83 -10.42
CA PHE A 653 -21.89 18.89 -11.73
C PHE A 653 -22.43 17.84 -12.70
N GLY A 654 -23.18 16.86 -12.22
CA GLY A 654 -23.82 15.81 -12.98
C GLY A 654 -24.76 14.98 -12.12
N PRO A 655 -25.40 13.95 -12.65
CA PRO A 655 -26.22 13.03 -11.87
C PRO A 655 -25.41 12.45 -10.72
N HIS A 656 -25.84 12.68 -9.46
CA HIS A 656 -25.17 12.23 -8.24
C HIS A 656 -23.68 12.65 -8.10
N HIS A 657 -23.19 13.60 -8.92
CA HIS A 657 -21.81 14.09 -8.88
C HIS A 657 -21.78 15.51 -8.30
N MET A 658 -21.10 15.66 -7.17
CA MET A 658 -20.99 16.92 -6.43
C MET A 658 -19.53 17.23 -6.09
N ALA A 659 -19.14 18.51 -6.16
CA ALA A 659 -17.80 18.97 -5.77
C ALA A 659 -17.83 20.33 -5.07
N ALA A 660 -16.88 20.56 -4.15
CA ALA A 660 -16.70 21.80 -3.40
C ALA A 660 -15.49 22.56 -3.96
N CYS A 661 -15.66 23.25 -5.08
CA CYS A 661 -14.60 24.03 -5.73
C CYS A 661 -15.12 25.33 -6.33
N HIS A 662 -14.36 26.44 -6.16
CA HIS A 662 -14.64 27.72 -6.84
C HIS A 662 -14.17 27.70 -8.30
N HIS A 663 -13.10 26.94 -8.60
CA HIS A 663 -12.48 26.81 -9.92
C HIS A 663 -12.44 25.33 -10.35
N PRO A 664 -13.61 24.74 -10.63
CA PRO A 664 -13.68 23.33 -11.03
C PRO A 664 -12.85 23.08 -12.30
N LEU A 665 -12.40 21.88 -12.47
CA LEU A 665 -11.86 21.40 -13.73
C LEU A 665 -13.03 21.30 -14.71
N GLU A 666 -12.82 21.75 -15.93
CA GLU A 666 -13.76 21.42 -17.01
C GLU A 666 -13.68 19.90 -17.22
N PRO A 667 -14.81 19.23 -17.44
CA PRO A 667 -14.79 17.81 -17.75
C PRO A 667 -14.08 17.62 -19.11
N VAL A 668 -12.76 17.49 -19.05
CA VAL A 668 -11.98 17.03 -20.20
C VAL A 668 -12.17 15.52 -20.22
N ALA A 669 -12.75 14.97 -21.29
CA ALA A 669 -12.68 13.55 -21.54
C ALA A 669 -11.19 13.16 -21.51
N VAL A 670 -10.74 12.52 -20.46
CA VAL A 670 -9.42 11.88 -20.42
C VAL A 670 -9.54 10.77 -21.46
N THR A 671 -9.03 11.03 -22.67
CA THR A 671 -8.90 10.03 -23.71
C THR A 671 -7.85 9.04 -23.19
N ILE A 672 -8.27 8.05 -22.45
CA ILE A 672 -7.47 6.86 -22.23
C ILE A 672 -7.37 6.24 -23.63
N ALA A 673 -6.19 6.35 -24.24
CA ALA A 673 -5.93 5.84 -25.56
C ALA A 673 -6.26 4.34 -25.57
N SER A 674 -7.45 4.01 -26.06
CA SER A 674 -7.76 2.65 -26.45
C SER A 674 -6.84 2.33 -27.62
N THR A 675 -5.88 1.44 -27.41
CA THR A 675 -5.14 0.79 -28.49
C THR A 675 -6.15 -0.02 -29.32
N SER A 676 -6.81 0.63 -30.27
CA SER A 676 -7.46 -0.06 -31.37
C SER A 676 -6.35 -0.57 -32.29
N THR A 677 -6.04 -1.85 -32.17
CA THR A 677 -5.35 -2.58 -33.26
C THR A 677 -6.18 -2.39 -34.54
N GLY A 678 -5.68 -1.54 -35.42
CA GLY A 678 -6.30 -1.34 -36.73
C GLY A 678 -6.24 -2.63 -37.52
N ASP A 679 -7.40 -3.20 -37.78
CA ASP A 679 -7.59 -4.15 -38.86
C ASP A 679 -7.31 -3.44 -40.21
N ALA A 680 -6.08 -3.62 -40.69
CA ALA A 680 -5.72 -3.32 -42.07
C ALA A 680 -5.83 -4.61 -42.87
N ASN A 681 -7.04 -4.90 -43.33
CA ASN A 681 -7.21 -5.84 -44.41
C ASN A 681 -8.44 -5.44 -45.25
N ASP A 682 -8.20 -4.52 -46.17
CA ASP A 682 -9.04 -4.38 -47.36
C ASP A 682 -8.13 -3.97 -48.53
N SER A 683 -7.85 -4.91 -49.39
CA SER A 683 -7.30 -4.66 -50.72
C SER A 683 -8.12 -5.46 -51.73
N PRO A 684 -8.74 -4.80 -52.72
CA PRO A 684 -9.47 -5.49 -53.74
C PRO A 684 -8.52 -5.91 -54.86
N HIS A 685 -8.52 -7.15 -55.19
CA HIS A 685 -8.56 -7.76 -56.53
C HIS A 685 -8.29 -9.24 -56.46
#